data_70e3d94c20da0b381dcdb78a6572d547
#
_entry.id   70e3d94c20da0b381dcdb78a6572d547
#
_cell.length_a   1.000
_cell.length_b   1.000
_cell.length_c   1.000
_cell.angle_alpha   90.00
_cell.angle_beta   90.00
_cell.angle_gamma   90.00
#
_symmetry.space_group_name_H-M   'P 1'
#
loop_
_entity.id
_entity.type
_entity.pdbx_description
1 polymer ?
#
loop_
_entity_poly.entity_id
_entity_poly.type
_entity_poly.pdbx_seq_one_letter_code
_entity_poly.pdbx_strand_id
1 'polypeptide(L)'
;MTRIFLFLITICALNAATLQGIVKDPSGATVPKATVELRGVAKMATTDQGRFEFPAVAPGKYQLITQQTGFAADERAVEVVDGTNPELVIELKIERQEVSVEVGGKVSGMANSDPVYRALRTLEPTGNYKVSNFAMQRDVATFTFESGQFSFAPAVMGKIVYAVFTGKGRLKIKAALQLEGDYMARVTGNREIDEEFKSAVLVFTDATEAEIKTAAQSTDDGAQSKDAWREFRRRARSRQDRARSLVEAELTGENVANIDADLLGELYNPKQAGSFQAFLHGNKMGDLRFIFNRHGALPQLPSPEEVALVNLDPGGEREAFLYMSHELKELKDGTASAMENKRLVEAVRYEIETVIGKNDRLTSVAEVQLKGRMDGVRVVKFGLLPSLRVTRVAIKDKDIAYVQEPRREDGSFYAIMPEALKKGETYQVHVEYEGNKVVSKEGSGTYSIGARTAWYPNLNSFQDRAIYDLTFKIPKGNTMVGVGRLDKEWKEGGYACSHWVTETPLAVAGFNFGQFKKKMLEDEATKTTIEGYATEEVPDYLKGRGFGAMAPSALLQNAMVDAQNSMRVFTSWFGPLPYGRLAITMQPEFNFGQSWPTLVYLPVTAFLDGTQRWALLGSSAFKFADFIQEITPHEVAHQWWGHILGWASYRDQWLSEGFADFSAGLFLQFTEKKPDAYLKYWERQREAILRKNEWGASANDAGPIWFGYRLNTYKTQGAYNRLVYPKGGYILHMLRYLMLDPKTGDADFIAMMKDFVQTFHNQNVSTEAFQIVVEKHMKPQMDVDGNKRMDWFFGPWVYGTQVPSYRLEYSLTAGQGTEYVLSGKFSQGGVTKGFHMPAWLYLDFDGSLMRVGKLVVDGESSKDIKITLPRKPKRVLLNANHDVLATSVEVKQLN
;
A
#
# COMPACT_ATOMS: atom_id res chain seq x y z
N MET A 1 33.46 -63.37 -42.34
CA MET A 1 32.08 -63.38 -42.84
C MET A 1 31.21 -62.50 -41.92
N THR A 2 31.08 -61.23 -42.29
CA THR A 2 30.35 -60.24 -41.53
C THR A 2 29.10 -59.87 -42.31
N ARG A 3 27.91 -60.20 -41.76
CA ARG A 3 26.64 -59.83 -42.36
C ARG A 3 26.21 -58.47 -41.84
N ILE A 4 26.14 -57.48 -42.71
CA ILE A 4 25.59 -56.14 -42.48
C ILE A 4 24.06 -56.28 -42.63
N PHE A 5 23.32 -55.91 -41.55
CA PHE A 5 21.84 -55.74 -41.54
C PHE A 5 21.58 -54.29 -41.86
N LEU A 6 20.99 -54.03 -43.02
CA LEU A 6 20.48 -52.73 -43.45
C LEU A 6 19.06 -52.55 -42.87
N PHE A 7 18.91 -51.63 -41.86
CA PHE A 7 17.63 -51.26 -41.40
C PHE A 7 17.09 -50.14 -42.30
N LEU A 8 16.07 -50.47 -43.07
CA LEU A 8 15.24 -49.48 -43.80
C LEU A 8 14.38 -48.75 -42.77
N ILE A 9 14.74 -47.47 -42.46
CA ILE A 9 13.87 -46.56 -41.75
C ILE A 9 12.89 -46.00 -42.83
N THR A 10 11.67 -46.44 -42.78
CA THR A 10 10.55 -45.82 -43.53
C THR A 10 10.21 -44.52 -42.82
N ILE A 11 10.66 -43.40 -43.36
CA ILE A 11 10.19 -42.06 -42.90
C ILE A 11 8.76 -41.92 -43.41
N CYS A 12 7.78 -42.13 -42.54
CA CYS A 12 6.43 -41.61 -42.74
C CYS A 12 6.54 -40.09 -42.70
N ALA A 13 6.42 -39.43 -43.85
CA ALA A 13 6.18 -38.00 -43.92
C ALA A 13 4.82 -37.77 -43.25
N LEU A 14 4.84 -37.33 -41.99
CA LEU A 14 3.66 -36.79 -41.35
C LEU A 14 3.32 -35.48 -42.08
N ASN A 15 2.26 -35.51 -42.85
CA ASN A 15 1.67 -34.29 -43.39
C ASN A 15 1.24 -33.43 -42.20
N ALA A 16 1.94 -32.37 -41.98
CA ALA A 16 1.65 -31.45 -40.91
C ALA A 16 0.83 -30.26 -41.45
N ALA A 17 -0.33 -30.04 -40.87
CA ALA A 17 -1.26 -28.95 -41.25
C ALA A 17 -1.04 -27.74 -40.33
N THR A 18 -1.39 -26.56 -40.80
CA THR A 18 -1.37 -25.34 -39.97
C THR A 18 -2.79 -25.06 -39.48
N LEU A 19 -2.92 -24.83 -38.15
CA LEU A 19 -4.15 -24.35 -37.53
C LEU A 19 -3.94 -22.88 -37.11
N GLN A 20 -4.73 -21.99 -37.69
CA GLN A 20 -4.63 -20.55 -37.44
C GLN A 20 -5.98 -19.95 -37.11
N GLY A 21 -5.98 -18.79 -36.41
CA GLY A 21 -7.22 -18.10 -36.07
C GLY A 21 -7.01 -16.71 -35.50
N ILE A 22 -8.12 -16.07 -35.21
CA ILE A 22 -8.20 -14.74 -34.61
C ILE A 22 -9.16 -14.77 -33.43
N VAL A 23 -8.73 -14.16 -32.34
CA VAL A 23 -9.51 -13.98 -31.10
C VAL A 23 -10.13 -12.59 -31.10
N LYS A 24 -11.43 -12.51 -30.88
CA LYS A 24 -12.23 -11.28 -30.85
C LYS A 24 -13.00 -11.17 -29.53
N ASP A 25 -13.31 -9.97 -29.12
CA ASP A 25 -14.25 -9.68 -28.06
C ASP A 25 -15.72 -9.59 -28.61
N PRO A 26 -16.73 -9.44 -27.72
CA PRO A 26 -18.14 -9.36 -28.18
C PRO A 26 -18.47 -8.11 -29.01
N SER A 27 -17.57 -7.11 -29.06
CA SER A 27 -17.72 -5.94 -29.93
C SER A 27 -17.11 -6.16 -31.32
N GLY A 28 -16.45 -7.32 -31.54
CA GLY A 28 -15.71 -7.63 -32.74
C GLY A 28 -14.28 -7.11 -32.80
N ALA A 29 -13.80 -6.43 -31.74
CA ALA A 29 -12.42 -5.99 -31.65
C ALA A 29 -11.47 -7.17 -31.37
N THR A 30 -10.25 -7.12 -31.90
CA THR A 30 -9.26 -8.18 -31.70
C THR A 30 -8.69 -8.17 -30.31
N VAL A 31 -8.47 -9.34 -29.71
CA VAL A 31 -7.95 -9.51 -28.35
C VAL A 31 -6.47 -9.89 -28.39
N PRO A 32 -5.54 -8.94 -28.09
CA PRO A 32 -4.12 -9.23 -28.04
C PRO A 32 -3.75 -10.00 -26.77
N LYS A 33 -2.66 -10.77 -26.84
CA LYS A 33 -2.07 -11.52 -25.72
C LYS A 33 -3.03 -12.50 -25.03
N ALA A 34 -4.12 -12.90 -25.69
CA ALA A 34 -4.92 -14.00 -25.22
C ALA A 34 -4.13 -15.30 -25.31
N THR A 35 -4.20 -16.12 -24.28
CA THR A 35 -3.56 -17.43 -24.28
C THR A 35 -4.40 -18.42 -25.07
N VAL A 36 -3.83 -19.02 -26.08
CA VAL A 36 -4.45 -20.09 -26.87
C VAL A 36 -3.66 -21.39 -26.69
N GLU A 37 -4.31 -22.43 -26.22
CA GLU A 37 -3.71 -23.73 -25.96
C GLU A 37 -4.40 -24.79 -26.81
N LEU A 38 -3.64 -25.44 -27.68
CA LEU A 38 -4.05 -26.68 -28.35
C LEU A 38 -3.62 -27.85 -27.47
N ARG A 39 -4.56 -28.44 -26.73
CA ARG A 39 -4.27 -29.38 -25.64
C ARG A 39 -3.44 -30.56 -26.15
N GLY A 40 -2.28 -30.77 -25.51
CA GLY A 40 -1.34 -31.85 -25.87
C GLY A 40 -0.42 -31.53 -27.04
N VAL A 41 -0.50 -30.35 -27.65
CA VAL A 41 0.34 -29.91 -28.78
C VAL A 41 1.18 -28.70 -28.41
N ALA A 42 0.55 -27.55 -28.21
CA ALA A 42 1.26 -26.30 -27.91
C ALA A 42 0.37 -25.27 -27.21
N LYS A 43 1.00 -24.26 -26.61
CA LYS A 43 0.35 -23.11 -25.99
C LYS A 43 1.07 -21.83 -26.42
N MET A 44 0.33 -20.79 -26.80
CA MET A 44 0.89 -19.52 -27.24
C MET A 44 -0.01 -18.33 -26.86
N ALA A 45 0.54 -17.13 -26.97
CA ALA A 45 -0.24 -15.89 -26.84
C ALA A 45 -0.59 -15.35 -28.24
N THR A 46 -1.76 -14.73 -28.38
CA THR A 46 -2.11 -14.02 -29.61
C THR A 46 -1.22 -12.81 -29.84
N THR A 47 -1.00 -12.47 -31.11
CA THR A 47 -0.29 -11.25 -31.52
C THR A 47 -1.07 -9.98 -31.11
N ASP A 48 -0.48 -8.80 -31.31
CA ASP A 48 -1.15 -7.51 -31.08
C ASP A 48 -2.40 -7.30 -31.96
N GLN A 49 -2.54 -8.12 -33.04
CA GLN A 49 -3.73 -8.17 -33.89
C GLN A 49 -4.68 -9.29 -33.52
N GLY A 50 -4.50 -9.94 -32.36
CA GLY A 50 -5.35 -11.02 -31.87
C GLY A 50 -5.21 -12.34 -32.61
N ARG A 51 -4.16 -12.55 -33.42
CA ARG A 51 -3.97 -13.75 -34.23
C ARG A 51 -3.13 -14.81 -33.52
N PHE A 52 -3.40 -16.07 -33.78
CA PHE A 52 -2.59 -17.20 -33.36
C PHE A 52 -2.39 -18.18 -34.54
N GLU A 53 -1.28 -18.94 -34.48
CA GLU A 53 -0.93 -19.94 -35.48
C GLU A 53 -0.17 -21.11 -34.86
N PHE A 54 -0.68 -22.30 -34.98
CA PHE A 54 0.00 -23.56 -34.65
C PHE A 54 0.51 -24.18 -35.93
N PRO A 55 1.81 -24.03 -36.25
CA PRO A 55 2.38 -24.71 -37.44
C PRO A 55 2.60 -26.18 -37.13
N ALA A 56 2.51 -27.01 -38.13
CA ALA A 56 2.87 -28.44 -38.09
C ALA A 56 2.04 -29.27 -37.06
N VAL A 57 0.72 -29.13 -37.08
CA VAL A 57 -0.22 -29.95 -36.30
C VAL A 57 -0.57 -31.19 -37.10
N ALA A 58 -0.52 -32.37 -36.51
CA ALA A 58 -0.97 -33.59 -37.15
C ALA A 58 -2.50 -33.58 -37.37
N PRO A 59 -3.02 -34.11 -38.47
CA PRO A 59 -4.49 -34.25 -38.64
C PRO A 59 -5.11 -35.02 -37.47
N GLY A 60 -6.21 -34.51 -36.94
CA GLY A 60 -6.89 -35.13 -35.79
C GLY A 60 -7.86 -34.20 -35.08
N LYS A 61 -8.51 -34.73 -34.04
CA LYS A 61 -9.40 -33.96 -33.17
C LYS A 61 -8.69 -33.49 -31.93
N TYR A 62 -8.81 -32.20 -31.64
CA TYR A 62 -8.15 -31.54 -30.55
C TYR A 62 -9.11 -30.70 -29.71
N GLN A 63 -8.73 -30.41 -28.47
CA GLN A 63 -9.38 -29.40 -27.64
C GLN A 63 -8.57 -28.10 -27.74
N LEU A 64 -9.21 -27.04 -28.22
CA LEU A 64 -8.65 -25.69 -28.25
C LEU A 64 -9.22 -24.89 -27.08
N ILE A 65 -8.34 -24.36 -26.23
CA ILE A 65 -8.70 -23.59 -25.04
C ILE A 65 -8.15 -22.17 -25.21
N THR A 66 -9.03 -21.17 -25.14
CA THR A 66 -8.64 -19.76 -25.24
C THR A 66 -8.99 -19.03 -23.94
N GLN A 67 -8.02 -18.35 -23.37
CA GLN A 67 -8.16 -17.66 -22.10
C GLN A 67 -7.58 -16.24 -22.18
N GLN A 68 -8.32 -15.29 -21.64
CA GLN A 68 -7.87 -13.91 -21.43
C GLN A 68 -8.53 -13.35 -20.18
N THR A 69 -7.77 -12.60 -19.40
CA THR A 69 -8.30 -11.96 -18.18
C THR A 69 -9.49 -11.08 -18.51
N GLY A 70 -10.60 -11.27 -17.81
CA GLY A 70 -11.87 -10.56 -18.03
C GLY A 70 -12.82 -11.22 -19.03
N PHE A 71 -12.44 -12.38 -19.60
CA PHE A 71 -13.28 -13.16 -20.47
C PHE A 71 -13.46 -14.59 -19.93
N ALA A 72 -14.64 -15.17 -20.14
CA ALA A 72 -14.86 -16.59 -19.89
C ALA A 72 -13.95 -17.41 -20.79
N ALA A 73 -13.34 -18.46 -20.24
CA ALA A 73 -12.54 -19.38 -21.03
C ALA A 73 -13.43 -20.02 -22.14
N ASP A 74 -12.94 -19.99 -23.38
CA ASP A 74 -13.57 -20.67 -24.48
C ASP A 74 -12.89 -22.03 -24.68
N GLU A 75 -13.65 -23.12 -24.51
CA GLU A 75 -13.18 -24.48 -24.76
C GLU A 75 -14.01 -25.08 -25.89
N ARG A 76 -13.36 -25.44 -27.00
CA ARG A 76 -14.01 -26.03 -28.14
C ARG A 76 -13.22 -27.17 -28.75
N ALA A 77 -13.94 -28.14 -29.30
CA ALA A 77 -13.35 -29.17 -30.11
C ALA A 77 -13.04 -28.62 -31.50
N VAL A 78 -11.85 -28.85 -32.02
CA VAL A 78 -11.42 -28.48 -33.36
C VAL A 78 -10.92 -29.73 -34.09
N GLU A 79 -11.23 -29.86 -35.37
CA GLU A 79 -10.72 -30.95 -36.22
C GLU A 79 -9.72 -30.36 -37.21
N VAL A 80 -8.47 -30.82 -37.12
CA VAL A 80 -7.41 -30.45 -38.05
C VAL A 80 -7.38 -31.48 -39.17
N VAL A 81 -7.57 -31.04 -40.40
CA VAL A 81 -7.50 -31.88 -41.60
C VAL A 81 -6.16 -31.68 -42.31
N ASP A 82 -5.76 -32.65 -43.10
CA ASP A 82 -4.58 -32.56 -43.93
C ASP A 82 -4.70 -31.41 -44.95
N GLY A 83 -3.62 -30.56 -45.00
CA GLY A 83 -3.57 -29.42 -45.88
C GLY A 83 -4.05 -28.10 -45.21
N THR A 84 -4.82 -27.29 -45.93
CA THR A 84 -5.24 -25.96 -45.46
C THR A 84 -6.48 -26.05 -44.58
N ASN A 85 -6.38 -25.63 -43.34
CA ASN A 85 -7.51 -25.48 -42.42
C ASN A 85 -8.10 -24.06 -42.50
N PRO A 86 -9.43 -23.90 -42.42
CA PRO A 86 -10.04 -22.57 -42.39
C PRO A 86 -9.57 -21.77 -41.14
N GLU A 87 -9.49 -20.47 -41.31
CA GLU A 87 -9.17 -19.58 -40.19
C GLU A 87 -10.27 -19.62 -39.11
N LEU A 88 -9.91 -19.94 -37.89
CA LEU A 88 -10.84 -19.98 -36.77
C LEU A 88 -11.11 -18.55 -36.25
N VAL A 89 -12.39 -18.23 -36.09
CA VAL A 89 -12.77 -17.00 -35.35
C VAL A 89 -13.27 -17.44 -33.97
N ILE A 90 -12.59 -16.98 -32.95
CA ILE A 90 -12.93 -17.25 -31.55
C ILE A 90 -13.46 -15.95 -30.95
N GLU A 91 -14.74 -15.90 -30.65
CA GLU A 91 -15.37 -14.79 -29.97
C GLU A 91 -15.45 -15.11 -28.48
N LEU A 92 -14.62 -14.42 -27.67
CA LEU A 92 -14.64 -14.58 -26.23
C LEU A 92 -15.86 -13.88 -25.63
N LYS A 93 -16.56 -14.57 -24.77
CA LYS A 93 -17.64 -13.97 -23.97
C LYS A 93 -17.05 -13.26 -22.76
N ILE A 94 -17.56 -12.07 -22.43
CA ILE A 94 -17.20 -11.41 -21.16
C ILE A 94 -17.54 -12.39 -20.04
N GLU A 95 -16.58 -12.63 -19.16
CA GLU A 95 -16.80 -13.47 -17.98
C GLU A 95 -17.88 -12.79 -17.11
N ARG A 96 -19.13 -13.16 -17.34
CA ARG A 96 -20.20 -12.90 -16.39
C ARG A 96 -20.01 -13.87 -15.25
N GLN A 97 -19.15 -13.54 -14.30
CA GLN A 97 -19.30 -14.08 -12.97
C GLN A 97 -20.66 -13.52 -12.45
N GLU A 98 -21.72 -14.25 -12.67
CA GLU A 98 -22.83 -14.23 -11.75
C GLU A 98 -22.29 -14.74 -10.43
N VAL A 99 -21.74 -13.83 -9.63
CA VAL A 99 -21.68 -14.02 -8.20
C VAL A 99 -23.14 -13.90 -7.75
N SER A 100 -23.87 -15.01 -7.83
CA SER A 100 -24.95 -15.22 -6.89
C SER A 100 -24.28 -15.22 -5.52
N VAL A 101 -24.27 -14.08 -4.86
CA VAL A 101 -24.08 -14.02 -3.42
C VAL A 101 -25.34 -14.73 -2.90
N GLU A 102 -25.25 -16.05 -2.70
CA GLU A 102 -26.20 -16.74 -1.86
C GLU A 102 -26.00 -16.18 -0.45
N VAL A 103 -26.75 -15.12 -0.17
CA VAL A 103 -26.93 -14.63 1.18
C VAL A 103 -27.84 -15.65 1.85
N GLY A 104 -27.24 -16.61 2.56
CA GLY A 104 -27.97 -17.68 3.26
C GLY A 104 -28.81 -17.14 4.42
N GLY A 105 -28.54 -15.91 4.92
CA GLY A 105 -29.38 -15.18 5.89
C GLY A 105 -30.36 -14.26 5.16
N LYS A 106 -31.58 -14.13 5.64
CA LYS A 106 -32.49 -13.09 5.21
C LYS A 106 -31.89 -11.74 5.56
N VAL A 107 -31.43 -10.97 4.57
CA VAL A 107 -31.05 -9.56 4.73
C VAL A 107 -32.22 -8.84 5.39
N SER A 108 -31.97 -8.13 6.47
CA SER A 108 -33.03 -7.43 7.20
C SER A 108 -33.70 -6.41 6.28
N GLY A 109 -35.02 -6.21 6.43
CA GLY A 109 -35.76 -5.20 5.67
C GLY A 109 -35.24 -3.76 5.87
N MET A 110 -34.25 -3.58 6.73
CA MET A 110 -33.60 -2.30 7.06
C MET A 110 -32.46 -1.93 6.09
N ALA A 111 -32.01 -2.87 5.26
CA ALA A 111 -30.98 -2.61 4.25
C ALA A 111 -31.48 -1.59 3.20
N ASN A 112 -30.72 -0.51 2.98
CA ASN A 112 -31.03 0.56 2.04
C ASN A 112 -32.46 1.14 2.23
N SER A 113 -32.98 1.10 3.47
CA SER A 113 -34.37 1.45 3.78
C SER A 113 -34.56 2.93 4.10
N ASP A 114 -33.47 3.67 4.39
CA ASP A 114 -33.54 5.07 4.76
C ASP A 114 -34.18 5.92 3.65
N PRO A 115 -35.24 6.72 3.99
CA PRO A 115 -36.00 7.47 2.99
C PRO A 115 -35.16 8.58 2.32
N VAL A 116 -34.25 9.22 3.07
CA VAL A 116 -33.36 10.29 2.53
C VAL A 116 -32.34 9.70 1.58
N TYR A 117 -31.75 8.56 1.93
CA TYR A 117 -30.86 7.84 1.03
C TYR A 117 -31.57 7.44 -0.28
N ARG A 118 -32.79 6.89 -0.18
CA ARG A 118 -33.59 6.54 -1.36
C ARG A 118 -33.89 7.75 -2.24
N ALA A 119 -34.22 8.88 -1.62
CA ALA A 119 -34.46 10.13 -2.34
C ALA A 119 -33.20 10.57 -3.10
N LEU A 120 -32.01 10.58 -2.44
CA LEU A 120 -30.73 10.92 -3.09
C LEU A 120 -30.44 10.01 -4.29
N ARG A 121 -30.75 8.73 -4.21
CA ARG A 121 -30.51 7.75 -5.27
C ARG A 121 -31.38 7.95 -6.51
N THR A 122 -32.51 8.62 -6.41
CA THR A 122 -33.51 8.81 -7.48
C THR A 122 -33.57 10.22 -8.02
N LEU A 123 -32.70 11.12 -7.55
CA LEU A 123 -32.68 12.51 -8.01
C LEU A 123 -32.39 12.60 -9.52
N GLU A 124 -33.12 13.52 -10.16
CA GLU A 124 -32.88 13.93 -11.56
C GLU A 124 -32.84 15.46 -11.61
N PRO A 125 -31.84 16.08 -12.23
CA PRO A 125 -31.77 17.54 -12.37
C PRO A 125 -32.91 18.09 -13.23
N THR A 126 -33.60 19.11 -12.76
CA THR A 126 -34.79 19.67 -13.43
C THR A 126 -34.86 21.20 -13.46
N GLY A 127 -34.31 21.88 -12.44
CA GLY A 127 -34.34 23.34 -12.40
C GLY A 127 -33.15 23.93 -13.19
N ASN A 128 -33.38 24.88 -14.11
CA ASN A 128 -32.38 25.39 -15.02
C ASN A 128 -32.07 26.86 -14.72
N TYR A 129 -30.77 27.21 -14.78
CA TYR A 129 -30.23 28.53 -14.52
C TYR A 129 -29.11 28.83 -15.53
N LYS A 130 -29.30 29.89 -16.34
CA LYS A 130 -28.32 30.36 -17.30
C LYS A 130 -27.26 31.21 -16.60
N VAL A 131 -26.00 30.99 -16.93
CA VAL A 131 -24.87 31.68 -16.32
C VAL A 131 -23.90 32.19 -17.37
N SER A 132 -23.26 33.32 -17.07
CA SER A 132 -22.20 33.93 -17.87
C SER A 132 -21.14 34.54 -16.95
N ASN A 133 -19.88 34.21 -17.19
CA ASN A 133 -18.71 34.73 -16.47
C ASN A 133 -18.79 34.64 -14.94
N PHE A 134 -19.36 33.55 -14.43
CA PHE A 134 -19.42 33.27 -13.00
C PHE A 134 -18.14 32.56 -12.55
N ALA A 135 -17.48 33.07 -11.50
CA ALA A 135 -16.33 32.46 -10.88
C ALA A 135 -16.63 32.03 -9.45
N MET A 136 -16.20 30.83 -9.09
CA MET A 136 -16.36 30.24 -7.77
C MET A 136 -14.99 29.75 -7.26
N GLN A 137 -14.64 30.14 -6.05
CA GLN A 137 -13.41 29.74 -5.39
C GLN A 137 -13.67 28.61 -4.40
N ARG A 138 -12.86 27.54 -4.47
CA ARG A 138 -12.84 26.47 -3.48
C ARG A 138 -11.38 26.17 -3.12
N ASP A 139 -10.95 26.75 -2.00
CA ASP A 139 -9.55 26.67 -1.54
C ASP A 139 -8.56 27.15 -2.64
N VAL A 140 -7.68 26.27 -3.12
CA VAL A 140 -6.70 26.55 -4.19
C VAL A 140 -7.30 26.52 -5.59
N ALA A 141 -8.54 26.06 -5.74
CA ALA A 141 -9.19 25.88 -7.02
C ALA A 141 -10.13 27.06 -7.36
N THR A 142 -10.02 27.58 -8.57
CA THR A 142 -10.95 28.54 -9.16
C THR A 142 -11.69 27.89 -10.31
N PHE A 143 -13.00 27.81 -10.19
CA PHE A 143 -13.92 27.36 -11.25
C PHE A 143 -14.52 28.59 -11.92
N THR A 144 -14.29 28.76 -13.22
CA THR A 144 -14.91 29.82 -14.02
C THR A 144 -15.91 29.19 -14.98
N PHE A 145 -17.16 29.56 -14.86
CA PHE A 145 -18.26 29.18 -15.75
C PHE A 145 -18.46 30.31 -16.76
N GLU A 146 -17.77 30.21 -17.90
CA GLU A 146 -17.72 31.31 -18.87
C GLU A 146 -19.06 31.55 -19.57
N SER A 147 -19.73 30.47 -19.97
CA SER A 147 -21.09 30.50 -20.53
C SER A 147 -21.72 29.12 -20.48
N GLY A 148 -22.97 29.06 -20.12
CA GLY A 148 -23.69 27.80 -20.07
C GLY A 148 -24.90 27.81 -19.15
N GLN A 149 -25.22 26.63 -18.64
CA GLN A 149 -26.44 26.41 -17.87
C GLN A 149 -26.19 25.45 -16.72
N PHE A 150 -26.71 25.78 -15.54
CA PHE A 150 -26.82 24.85 -14.42
C PHE A 150 -28.21 24.24 -14.39
N SER A 151 -28.26 22.94 -14.09
CA SER A 151 -29.48 22.21 -13.78
C SER A 151 -29.39 21.68 -12.36
N PHE A 152 -30.25 22.14 -11.47
CA PHE A 152 -30.28 21.66 -10.08
C PHE A 152 -31.16 20.41 -9.94
N ALA A 153 -30.71 19.45 -9.10
CA ALA A 153 -31.57 18.41 -8.60
C ALA A 153 -32.58 18.96 -7.60
N PRO A 154 -33.72 18.29 -7.43
CA PRO A 154 -34.68 18.65 -6.36
C PRO A 154 -34.02 18.64 -4.98
N ALA A 155 -34.54 19.50 -4.09
CA ALA A 155 -34.06 19.57 -2.71
C ALA A 155 -34.41 18.30 -1.91
N VAL A 156 -33.44 17.84 -1.10
CA VAL A 156 -33.61 16.76 -0.13
C VAL A 156 -33.38 17.34 1.25
N MET A 157 -34.30 17.13 2.18
CA MET A 157 -34.33 17.79 3.50
C MET A 157 -34.21 19.33 3.42
N GLY A 158 -34.78 19.92 2.36
CA GLY A 158 -34.77 21.38 2.16
C GLY A 158 -33.47 21.94 1.59
N LYS A 159 -32.51 21.07 1.21
CA LYS A 159 -31.20 21.45 0.62
C LYS A 159 -31.06 20.88 -0.78
N ILE A 160 -30.56 21.68 -1.71
CA ILE A 160 -30.05 21.20 -3.01
C ILE A 160 -28.63 20.79 -2.80
N VAL A 161 -28.28 19.56 -3.22
CA VAL A 161 -26.94 18.97 -3.03
C VAL A 161 -26.26 18.57 -4.33
N TYR A 162 -26.96 18.71 -5.47
CA TYR A 162 -26.43 18.42 -6.80
C TYR A 162 -26.78 19.53 -7.79
N ALA A 163 -25.80 19.91 -8.60
CA ALA A 163 -25.97 20.74 -9.77
C ALA A 163 -25.19 20.17 -10.95
N VAL A 164 -25.76 20.19 -12.15
CA VAL A 164 -25.08 19.82 -13.39
C VAL A 164 -24.88 21.06 -14.22
N PHE A 165 -23.64 21.36 -14.54
CA PHE A 165 -23.28 22.40 -15.48
C PHE A 165 -23.01 21.81 -16.86
N THR A 166 -23.52 22.47 -17.90
CA THR A 166 -23.19 22.23 -19.30
C THR A 166 -22.89 23.57 -19.99
N GLY A 167 -21.77 23.63 -20.69
CA GLY A 167 -21.30 24.87 -21.33
C GLY A 167 -19.78 24.95 -21.39
N LYS A 168 -19.26 26.17 -21.41
CA LYS A 168 -17.83 26.42 -21.39
C LYS A 168 -17.38 26.80 -19.99
N GLY A 169 -16.53 26.00 -19.39
CA GLY A 169 -15.97 26.25 -18.08
C GLY A 169 -14.45 26.03 -18.05
N ARG A 170 -13.82 26.51 -16.97
CA ARG A 170 -12.38 26.41 -16.75
C ARG A 170 -12.07 26.18 -15.29
N LEU A 171 -11.21 25.21 -15.01
CA LEU A 171 -10.63 24.94 -13.70
C LEU A 171 -9.19 25.43 -13.67
N LYS A 172 -8.85 26.27 -12.69
CA LYS A 172 -7.46 26.64 -12.38
C LYS A 172 -7.12 26.21 -10.96
N ILE A 173 -5.96 25.56 -10.79
CA ILE A 173 -5.40 25.21 -9.47
C ILE A 173 -3.95 25.67 -9.44
N LYS A 174 -3.63 26.44 -8.39
CA LYS A 174 -2.28 26.80 -8.04
C LYS A 174 -1.91 26.15 -6.71
N ALA A 175 -0.87 25.30 -6.73
CA ALA A 175 -0.46 24.59 -5.53
C ALA A 175 -0.09 25.52 -4.38
N ALA A 176 -0.58 25.22 -3.18
CA ALA A 176 -0.25 25.95 -1.97
C ALA A 176 1.20 25.72 -1.52
N LEU A 177 1.71 24.49 -1.70
CA LEU A 177 3.07 24.08 -1.36
C LEU A 177 3.91 23.94 -2.63
N GLN A 178 5.17 24.37 -2.55
CA GLN A 178 6.12 24.22 -3.67
C GLN A 178 6.26 22.74 -4.07
N LEU A 179 6.36 21.82 -3.10
CA LEU A 179 6.47 20.39 -3.34
C LEU A 179 5.29 19.84 -4.16
N GLU A 180 4.08 20.29 -3.86
CA GLU A 180 2.88 19.91 -4.63
C GLU A 180 2.92 20.49 -6.06
N GLY A 181 3.41 21.72 -6.22
CA GLY A 181 3.63 22.30 -7.55
C GLY A 181 4.69 21.54 -8.35
N ASP A 182 5.76 21.08 -7.71
CA ASP A 182 6.80 20.24 -8.31
C ASP A 182 6.25 18.86 -8.70
N TYR A 183 5.39 18.29 -7.87
CA TYR A 183 4.68 17.06 -8.20
C TYR A 183 3.75 17.24 -9.40
N MET A 184 2.91 18.28 -9.40
CA MET A 184 2.05 18.60 -10.54
C MET A 184 2.87 18.75 -11.84
N ALA A 185 4.01 19.47 -11.79
CA ALA A 185 4.88 19.61 -12.95
C ALA A 185 5.40 18.25 -13.46
N ARG A 186 5.71 17.33 -12.56
CA ARG A 186 6.19 15.99 -12.90
C ARG A 186 5.12 15.14 -13.59
N VAL A 187 3.87 15.19 -13.11
CA VAL A 187 2.78 14.34 -13.60
C VAL A 187 1.97 14.96 -14.73
N THR A 188 1.98 16.27 -14.88
CA THR A 188 1.18 17.00 -15.90
C THR A 188 2.02 17.86 -16.87
N GLY A 189 3.31 18.04 -16.58
CA GLY A 189 4.18 18.97 -17.31
C GLY A 189 4.10 20.42 -16.84
N ASN A 190 3.18 20.80 -15.93
CA ASN A 190 2.94 22.16 -15.48
C ASN A 190 2.78 22.26 -13.96
N ARG A 191 3.30 23.33 -13.34
CA ARG A 191 3.16 23.58 -11.89
C ARG A 191 1.76 24.03 -11.45
N GLU A 192 0.90 24.34 -12.40
CA GLU A 192 -0.47 24.79 -12.20
C GLU A 192 -1.38 23.99 -13.12
N ILE A 193 -2.59 23.69 -12.68
CA ILE A 193 -3.63 23.11 -13.52
C ILE A 193 -4.40 24.26 -14.18
N ASP A 194 -4.58 24.17 -15.48
CA ASP A 194 -5.43 25.04 -16.27
C ASP A 194 -6.18 24.19 -17.30
N GLU A 195 -7.39 23.77 -16.92
CA GLU A 195 -8.18 22.82 -17.68
C GLU A 195 -9.53 23.40 -18.08
N GLU A 196 -9.83 23.35 -19.37
CA GLU A 196 -11.17 23.67 -19.90
C GLU A 196 -12.07 22.45 -19.80
N PHE A 197 -13.33 22.66 -19.45
CA PHE A 197 -14.33 21.61 -19.41
C PHE A 197 -15.66 22.02 -20.05
N LYS A 198 -16.41 21.01 -20.54
CA LYS A 198 -17.70 21.21 -21.21
C LYS A 198 -18.86 20.86 -20.32
N SER A 199 -18.63 20.05 -19.31
CA SER A 199 -19.64 19.67 -18.34
C SER A 199 -19.02 19.44 -16.97
N ALA A 200 -19.81 19.68 -15.93
CA ALA A 200 -19.44 19.39 -14.55
C ALA A 200 -20.66 18.90 -13.78
N VAL A 201 -20.47 17.92 -12.88
CA VAL A 201 -21.44 17.62 -11.85
C VAL A 201 -20.87 18.09 -10.52
N LEU A 202 -21.54 19.02 -9.89
CA LEU A 202 -21.20 19.56 -8.58
C LEU A 202 -21.99 18.81 -7.51
N VAL A 203 -21.30 18.38 -6.46
CA VAL A 203 -21.85 17.70 -5.29
C VAL A 203 -21.48 18.54 -4.08
N PHE A 204 -22.43 19.04 -3.33
CA PHE A 204 -22.15 20.03 -2.30
C PHE A 204 -23.16 20.05 -1.16
N THR A 205 -22.69 20.49 0.00
CA THR A 205 -23.50 20.82 1.16
C THR A 205 -23.11 22.19 1.75
N ASP A 206 -22.16 22.87 1.09
CA ASP A 206 -21.70 24.23 1.41
C ASP A 206 -22.60 25.32 0.78
N ALA A 207 -22.09 26.54 0.60
CA ALA A 207 -22.83 27.68 0.08
C ALA A 207 -23.04 27.66 -1.45
N THR A 208 -22.65 26.62 -2.16
CA THR A 208 -22.66 26.54 -3.64
C THR A 208 -24.01 26.86 -4.26
N GLU A 209 -25.11 26.38 -3.66
CA GLU A 209 -26.47 26.67 -4.14
C GLU A 209 -26.73 28.19 -4.19
N ALA A 210 -26.43 28.86 -3.09
CA ALA A 210 -26.70 30.31 -2.95
C ALA A 210 -25.82 31.14 -3.91
N GLU A 211 -24.53 30.76 -4.06
CA GLU A 211 -23.60 31.40 -4.98
C GLU A 211 -24.07 31.30 -6.43
N ILE A 212 -24.49 30.11 -6.88
CA ILE A 212 -24.98 29.91 -8.24
C ILE A 212 -26.28 30.70 -8.46
N LYS A 213 -27.24 30.62 -7.55
CA LYS A 213 -28.52 31.34 -7.68
C LYS A 213 -28.36 32.85 -7.70
N THR A 214 -27.36 33.37 -7.01
CA THR A 214 -27.08 34.82 -7.02
C THR A 214 -26.47 35.27 -8.37
N ALA A 215 -25.66 34.41 -9.00
CA ALA A 215 -24.93 34.73 -10.24
C ALA A 215 -25.71 34.38 -11.52
N ALA A 216 -26.72 33.53 -11.43
CA ALA A 216 -27.40 32.95 -12.59
C ALA A 216 -28.87 33.39 -12.69
N GLN A 217 -29.41 33.34 -13.90
CA GLN A 217 -30.83 33.66 -14.15
C GLN A 217 -31.63 32.38 -14.41
N SER A 218 -32.78 32.23 -13.77
CA SER A 218 -33.69 31.12 -14.05
C SER A 218 -34.14 31.12 -15.50
N THR A 219 -34.23 29.96 -16.11
CA THR A 219 -34.65 29.80 -17.52
C THR A 219 -35.47 28.53 -17.69
N ASP A 220 -36.42 28.59 -18.64
CA ASP A 220 -37.24 27.44 -19.05
C ASP A 220 -36.61 26.65 -20.21
N ASP A 221 -35.44 27.06 -20.70
CA ASP A 221 -34.72 26.34 -21.75
C ASP A 221 -34.38 24.92 -21.30
N GLY A 222 -34.75 23.93 -22.10
CA GLY A 222 -34.54 22.50 -21.78
C GLY A 222 -33.07 22.17 -21.49
N ALA A 223 -32.84 21.39 -20.45
CA ALA A 223 -31.50 21.07 -19.97
C ALA A 223 -30.78 20.07 -20.88
N GLN A 224 -29.53 20.42 -21.28
CA GLN A 224 -28.56 19.48 -21.87
C GLN A 224 -27.81 18.66 -20.82
N SER A 225 -28.36 18.58 -19.60
CA SER A 225 -27.68 17.99 -18.43
C SER A 225 -27.75 16.46 -18.36
N LYS A 226 -28.66 15.84 -19.13
CA LYS A 226 -28.98 14.39 -18.98
C LYS A 226 -27.79 13.46 -19.21
N ASP A 227 -26.95 13.75 -20.19
CA ASP A 227 -25.82 12.86 -20.51
C ASP A 227 -24.72 12.96 -19.43
N ALA A 228 -24.37 14.17 -18.99
CA ALA A 228 -23.40 14.36 -17.91
C ALA A 228 -23.90 13.75 -16.59
N TRP A 229 -25.19 13.90 -16.29
CA TRP A 229 -25.81 13.29 -15.11
C TRP A 229 -25.80 11.76 -15.17
N ARG A 230 -26.16 11.20 -16.32
CA ARG A 230 -26.18 9.75 -16.54
C ARG A 230 -24.77 9.15 -16.40
N GLU A 231 -23.76 9.80 -16.98
CA GLU A 231 -22.37 9.35 -16.87
C GLU A 231 -21.88 9.42 -15.43
N PHE A 232 -22.14 10.52 -14.71
CA PHE A 232 -21.82 10.63 -13.30
C PHE A 232 -22.46 9.49 -12.48
N ARG A 233 -23.78 9.26 -12.67
CA ARG A 233 -24.51 8.20 -11.96
C ARG A 233 -24.00 6.81 -12.34
N ARG A 234 -23.59 6.60 -13.56
CA ARG A 234 -22.97 5.36 -14.02
C ARG A 234 -21.66 5.11 -13.27
N ARG A 235 -20.76 6.09 -13.19
CA ARG A 235 -19.51 5.99 -12.44
C ARG A 235 -19.77 5.78 -10.95
N ALA A 236 -20.62 6.55 -10.36
CA ALA A 236 -20.97 6.43 -8.93
C ALA A 236 -21.57 5.07 -8.55
N ARG A 237 -22.05 4.30 -9.52
CA ARG A 237 -22.63 2.96 -9.35
C ARG A 237 -21.81 1.88 -10.00
N SER A 238 -20.69 2.20 -10.67
CA SER A 238 -19.96 1.21 -11.44
C SER A 238 -19.33 0.15 -10.53
N ARG A 239 -19.38 -1.07 -11.01
CA ARG A 239 -18.68 -2.21 -10.45
C ARG A 239 -17.42 -2.36 -11.29
N GLN A 240 -16.28 -1.95 -10.75
CA GLN A 240 -15.02 -2.14 -11.44
C GLN A 240 -14.35 -3.40 -10.89
N ASP A 241 -14.15 -4.38 -11.76
CA ASP A 241 -13.62 -5.69 -11.39
C ASP A 241 -12.08 -5.68 -11.26
N ARG A 242 -11.42 -4.55 -11.54
CA ARG A 242 -9.96 -4.46 -11.65
C ARG A 242 -9.27 -4.00 -10.37
N ALA A 243 -9.95 -3.27 -9.51
CA ALA A 243 -9.36 -2.73 -8.31
C ALA A 243 -9.10 -3.82 -7.26
N ARG A 244 -7.89 -3.89 -6.73
CA ARG A 244 -7.49 -4.86 -5.71
C ARG A 244 -7.92 -4.44 -4.31
N SER A 245 -8.04 -3.13 -4.09
CA SER A 245 -8.47 -2.55 -2.82
C SER A 245 -9.19 -1.22 -3.07
N LEU A 246 -9.95 -0.73 -2.09
CA LEU A 246 -10.57 0.61 -2.20
C LEU A 246 -9.54 1.72 -2.35
N VAL A 247 -8.41 1.63 -1.64
CA VAL A 247 -7.31 2.60 -1.74
C VAL A 247 -6.73 2.59 -3.15
N GLU A 248 -6.46 1.41 -3.72
CA GLU A 248 -5.95 1.28 -5.09
C GLU A 248 -6.95 1.82 -6.10
N ALA A 249 -8.25 1.54 -5.92
CA ALA A 249 -9.31 2.05 -6.77
C ALA A 249 -9.42 3.58 -6.74
N GLU A 250 -9.31 4.21 -5.58
CA GLU A 250 -9.28 5.67 -5.46
C GLU A 250 -8.02 6.25 -6.08
N LEU A 251 -6.85 5.62 -5.87
CA LEU A 251 -5.57 6.05 -6.45
C LEU A 251 -5.55 5.97 -7.98
N THR A 252 -6.23 4.98 -8.55
CA THR A 252 -6.33 4.79 -10.00
C THR A 252 -7.54 5.47 -10.63
N GLY A 253 -8.40 6.09 -9.82
CA GLY A 253 -9.65 6.69 -10.27
C GLY A 253 -10.69 5.67 -10.77
N GLU A 254 -10.50 4.39 -10.48
CA GLU A 254 -11.37 3.31 -10.93
C GLU A 254 -12.66 3.19 -10.11
N ASN A 255 -12.68 3.73 -8.89
CA ASN A 255 -13.81 3.68 -8.00
C ASN A 255 -14.20 5.07 -7.51
N VAL A 256 -15.47 5.33 -7.49
CA VAL A 256 -16.04 6.52 -6.83
C VAL A 256 -16.77 6.04 -5.59
N ALA A 257 -16.42 6.60 -4.42
CA ALA A 257 -17.07 6.30 -3.15
C ALA A 257 -18.60 6.46 -3.23
N ASN A 258 -19.35 5.92 -2.27
CA ASN A 258 -20.80 6.07 -2.24
C ASN A 258 -21.18 7.50 -1.85
N ILE A 259 -21.19 8.39 -2.84
CA ILE A 259 -21.42 9.83 -2.68
C ILE A 259 -22.78 10.11 -2.03
N ASP A 260 -23.82 9.34 -2.38
CA ASP A 260 -25.15 9.54 -1.79
C ASP A 260 -25.16 9.21 -0.28
N ALA A 261 -24.37 8.22 0.15
CA ALA A 261 -24.25 7.88 1.57
C ALA A 261 -23.35 8.88 2.34
N ASP A 262 -22.33 9.41 1.70
CA ASP A 262 -21.50 10.47 2.27
C ASP A 262 -22.34 11.76 2.45
N LEU A 263 -23.12 12.16 1.44
CA LEU A 263 -24.09 13.27 1.55
C LEU A 263 -25.15 13.04 2.62
N LEU A 264 -25.64 11.81 2.78
CA LEU A 264 -26.57 11.46 3.84
C LEU A 264 -26.01 11.81 5.22
N GLY A 265 -24.71 11.53 5.44
CA GLY A 265 -24.01 11.88 6.66
C GLY A 265 -24.02 13.38 6.94
N GLU A 266 -23.73 14.18 5.92
CA GLU A 266 -23.70 15.65 6.02
C GLU A 266 -25.09 16.26 6.15
N LEU A 267 -26.10 15.71 5.47
CA LEU A 267 -27.48 16.16 5.59
C LEU A 267 -28.06 15.90 6.99
N TYR A 268 -27.72 14.78 7.60
CA TYR A 268 -28.15 14.44 8.95
C TYR A 268 -27.38 15.17 10.05
N ASN A 269 -26.20 15.73 9.74
CA ASN A 269 -25.38 16.47 10.68
C ASN A 269 -25.20 17.95 10.27
N PRO A 270 -26.12 18.84 10.60
CA PRO A 270 -26.01 20.25 10.24
C PRO A 270 -24.88 20.99 10.94
N LYS A 271 -24.23 20.38 11.94
CA LYS A 271 -23.03 20.92 12.60
C LYS A 271 -21.74 20.59 11.84
N GLN A 272 -21.78 19.63 10.94
CA GLN A 272 -20.65 19.29 10.11
C GLN A 272 -20.41 20.39 9.06
N ALA A 273 -19.15 20.78 8.86
CA ALA A 273 -18.81 21.71 7.81
C ALA A 273 -19.20 21.11 6.44
N GLY A 274 -19.80 21.94 5.59
CA GLY A 274 -20.20 21.49 4.26
C GLY A 274 -19.00 21.13 3.39
N SER A 275 -19.19 20.15 2.51
CA SER A 275 -18.20 19.72 1.50
C SER A 275 -18.55 20.21 0.10
N PHE A 276 -17.55 20.17 -0.79
CA PHE A 276 -17.71 20.46 -2.21
C PHE A 276 -16.92 19.47 -3.05
N GLN A 277 -17.54 18.93 -4.07
CA GLN A 277 -16.89 18.10 -5.07
C GLN A 277 -17.32 18.53 -6.48
N ALA A 278 -16.41 18.47 -7.43
CA ALA A 278 -16.70 18.73 -8.84
C ALA A 278 -16.18 17.58 -9.70
N PHE A 279 -17.07 16.95 -10.43
CA PHE A 279 -16.76 15.95 -11.45
C PHE A 279 -16.76 16.64 -12.80
N LEU A 280 -15.60 16.73 -13.44
CA LEU A 280 -15.38 17.52 -14.65
C LEU A 280 -15.08 16.60 -15.83
N HIS A 281 -15.66 16.89 -16.97
CA HIS A 281 -15.20 16.33 -18.25
C HIS A 281 -14.27 17.31 -18.95
N GLY A 282 -12.97 17.14 -18.69
CA GLY A 282 -11.92 18.05 -19.19
C GLY A 282 -11.55 17.77 -20.65
N ASN A 283 -11.06 18.81 -21.31
CA ASN A 283 -10.67 18.72 -22.71
C ASN A 283 -9.32 18.04 -22.95
N LYS A 284 -8.35 18.23 -22.01
CA LYS A 284 -6.98 17.71 -22.11
C LYS A 284 -6.72 16.57 -21.14
N MET A 285 -7.14 16.73 -19.89
CA MET A 285 -6.79 15.82 -18.80
C MET A 285 -7.81 14.67 -18.62
N GLY A 286 -8.92 14.67 -19.37
CA GLY A 286 -9.98 13.67 -19.20
C GLY A 286 -10.89 13.97 -18.01
N ASP A 287 -11.44 12.92 -17.41
CA ASP A 287 -12.39 13.06 -16.32
C ASP A 287 -11.67 13.29 -14.99
N LEU A 288 -11.97 14.43 -14.37
CA LEU A 288 -11.37 14.88 -13.11
C LEU A 288 -12.40 14.92 -11.99
N ARG A 289 -11.95 14.64 -10.77
CA ARG A 289 -12.72 14.89 -9.54
C ARG A 289 -11.92 15.82 -8.64
N PHE A 290 -12.42 17.01 -8.41
CA PHE A 290 -11.93 17.92 -7.37
C PHE A 290 -12.75 17.70 -6.10
N ILE A 291 -12.09 17.70 -4.94
CA ILE A 291 -12.68 17.46 -3.64
C ILE A 291 -12.18 18.53 -2.66
N PHE A 292 -13.10 19.14 -1.94
CA PHE A 292 -12.81 19.94 -0.76
C PHE A 292 -13.73 19.47 0.38
N ASN A 293 -13.13 18.79 1.38
CA ASN A 293 -13.86 18.26 2.52
C ASN A 293 -13.01 18.38 3.79
N ARG A 294 -13.49 19.15 4.76
CA ARG A 294 -12.81 19.41 6.03
C ARG A 294 -12.68 18.20 6.95
N HIS A 295 -13.33 17.09 6.63
CA HIS A 295 -13.18 15.81 7.32
C HIS A 295 -12.30 14.83 6.55
N GLY A 296 -11.49 15.33 5.61
CA GLY A 296 -10.59 14.56 4.75
C GLY A 296 -11.16 14.37 3.35
N ALA A 297 -10.38 14.71 2.33
CA ALA A 297 -10.81 14.65 0.93
C ALA A 297 -11.04 13.20 0.47
N LEU A 298 -10.20 12.27 0.92
CA LEU A 298 -10.23 10.86 0.54
C LEU A 298 -10.26 9.97 1.79
N PRO A 299 -11.43 9.65 2.34
CA PRO A 299 -11.55 8.92 3.59
C PRO A 299 -11.01 7.47 3.54
N GLN A 300 -10.78 6.92 2.36
CA GLN A 300 -10.14 5.61 2.19
C GLN A 300 -8.62 5.66 2.35
N LEU A 301 -8.04 6.83 2.15
CA LEU A 301 -6.62 7.05 2.31
C LEU A 301 -6.37 7.67 3.70
N PRO A 302 -5.52 7.08 4.55
CA PRO A 302 -5.16 7.71 5.82
C PRO A 302 -4.50 9.07 5.55
N SER A 303 -5.29 10.15 5.65
CA SER A 303 -4.83 11.50 5.44
C SER A 303 -5.81 12.51 6.04
N PRO A 304 -5.34 13.50 6.80
CA PRO A 304 -6.17 14.60 7.28
C PRO A 304 -6.33 15.72 6.24
N GLU A 305 -5.74 15.60 5.04
CA GLU A 305 -5.76 16.63 4.00
C GLU A 305 -7.17 16.82 3.41
N GLU A 306 -7.59 18.06 3.24
CA GLU A 306 -8.96 18.46 2.88
C GLU A 306 -9.16 18.67 1.39
N VAL A 307 -8.08 18.89 0.64
CA VAL A 307 -8.15 19.28 -0.77
C VAL A 307 -7.48 18.23 -1.64
N ALA A 308 -8.19 17.73 -2.65
CA ALA A 308 -7.62 16.79 -3.61
C ALA A 308 -8.11 17.07 -5.04
N LEU A 309 -7.26 16.78 -6.02
CA LEU A 309 -7.62 16.62 -7.42
C LEU A 309 -7.15 15.26 -7.90
N VAL A 310 -8.08 14.43 -8.34
CA VAL A 310 -7.81 13.10 -8.89
C VAL A 310 -8.33 12.96 -10.31
N ASN A 311 -7.64 12.18 -11.12
CA ASN A 311 -8.07 11.79 -12.45
C ASN A 311 -8.87 10.48 -12.35
N LEU A 312 -10.09 10.47 -12.87
CA LEU A 312 -11.00 9.32 -12.84
C LEU A 312 -10.79 8.36 -14.03
N ASP A 313 -9.92 8.72 -14.95
CA ASP A 313 -9.60 7.92 -16.12
C ASP A 313 -8.08 7.89 -16.33
N PRO A 314 -7.32 7.36 -15.31
CA PRO A 314 -5.88 7.23 -15.43
C PRO A 314 -5.52 6.16 -16.45
N GLY A 315 -4.36 6.31 -17.07
CA GLY A 315 -3.85 5.35 -18.04
C GLY A 315 -2.96 6.01 -19.09
N GLY A 316 -2.11 5.23 -19.73
CA GLY A 316 -1.06 5.76 -20.58
C GLY A 316 -0.13 6.68 -19.80
N GLU A 317 -0.09 7.96 -20.15
CA GLU A 317 0.72 8.97 -19.45
C GLU A 317 -0.06 9.79 -18.41
N ARG A 318 -1.32 9.42 -18.11
CA ARG A 318 -2.18 10.12 -17.13
C ARG A 318 -2.10 9.45 -15.77
N GLU A 319 -1.77 10.22 -14.74
CA GLU A 319 -1.69 9.78 -13.37
C GLU A 319 -3.02 9.95 -12.64
N ALA A 320 -3.27 9.07 -11.65
CA ALA A 320 -4.48 9.11 -10.85
C ALA A 320 -4.52 10.33 -9.91
N PHE A 321 -3.44 10.60 -9.20
CA PHE A 321 -3.32 11.76 -8.31
C PHE A 321 -2.66 12.92 -9.01
N LEU A 322 -3.30 14.11 -8.97
CA LEU A 322 -2.75 15.32 -9.53
C LEU A 322 -2.36 16.34 -8.46
N TYR A 323 -3.13 16.42 -7.38
CA TYR A 323 -2.92 17.34 -6.27
C TYR A 323 -3.53 16.80 -4.98
N MET A 324 -2.90 17.04 -3.83
CA MET A 324 -3.46 16.81 -2.51
C MET A 324 -2.76 17.66 -1.46
N SER A 325 -3.50 18.33 -0.59
CA SER A 325 -2.95 19.25 0.41
C SER A 325 -3.93 19.54 1.52
N HIS A 326 -3.40 20.06 2.63
CA HIS A 326 -4.19 20.74 3.64
C HIS A 326 -4.83 22.02 3.08
N GLU A 327 -5.90 22.50 3.75
CA GLU A 327 -6.57 23.77 3.45
C GLU A 327 -5.56 24.91 3.41
N LEU A 328 -5.65 25.77 2.37
CA LEU A 328 -4.75 26.92 2.20
C LEU A 328 -4.68 27.83 3.42
N LYS A 329 -5.80 27.96 4.15
CA LYS A 329 -5.86 28.71 5.40
C LYS A 329 -4.97 28.09 6.48
N GLU A 330 -5.07 26.78 6.71
CA GLU A 330 -4.25 26.07 7.71
C GLU A 330 -2.76 26.13 7.41
N LEU A 331 -2.41 26.02 6.12
CA LEU A 331 -1.01 26.21 5.68
C LEU A 331 -0.48 27.63 5.95
N LYS A 332 -1.30 28.67 5.72
CA LYS A 332 -0.93 30.06 5.98
C LYS A 332 -0.84 30.39 7.45
N ASP A 333 -1.73 29.84 8.24
CA ASP A 333 -1.78 30.05 9.70
C ASP A 333 -0.77 29.17 10.45
N GLY A 334 -0.13 28.20 9.75
CA GLY A 334 0.80 27.24 10.37
C GLY A 334 0.12 26.23 11.28
N THR A 335 -1.17 26.00 11.10
CA THR A 335 -1.98 25.03 11.88
C THR A 335 -2.16 23.69 11.21
N ALA A 336 -1.77 23.55 9.93
CA ALA A 336 -1.82 22.30 9.20
C ALA A 336 -0.99 21.22 9.91
N SER A 337 -1.57 20.04 10.11
CA SER A 337 -0.89 18.95 10.81
C SER A 337 -1.30 17.58 10.28
N ALA A 338 -0.33 16.78 9.89
CA ALA A 338 -0.56 15.38 9.51
C ALA A 338 -1.12 14.52 10.66
N MET A 339 -0.95 14.95 11.92
CA MET A 339 -1.47 14.26 13.11
C MET A 339 -2.87 14.74 13.51
N GLU A 340 -3.50 15.62 12.76
CA GLU A 340 -4.83 16.07 13.05
C GLU A 340 -5.84 14.93 12.93
N ASN A 341 -6.69 14.81 13.95
CA ASN A 341 -7.72 13.78 13.97
C ASN A 341 -9.04 14.31 13.43
N LYS A 342 -9.29 14.11 12.14
CA LYS A 342 -10.53 14.52 11.46
C LYS A 342 -11.65 13.47 11.47
N ARG A 343 -11.46 12.37 12.18
CA ARG A 343 -12.46 11.28 12.28
C ARG A 343 -13.68 11.73 13.05
N LEU A 344 -14.84 11.34 12.56
CA LEU A 344 -16.13 11.66 13.19
C LEU A 344 -16.42 10.76 14.40
N VAL A 345 -15.92 9.54 14.36
CA VAL A 345 -16.04 8.50 15.39
C VAL A 345 -14.75 7.70 15.48
N GLU A 346 -14.52 7.03 16.59
CA GLU A 346 -13.41 6.08 16.78
C GLU A 346 -13.89 4.78 17.41
N ALA A 347 -13.32 3.65 17.05
CA ALA A 347 -13.58 2.39 17.71
C ALA A 347 -12.72 2.27 18.96
N VAL A 348 -13.32 1.81 20.06
CA VAL A 348 -12.61 1.60 21.34
C VAL A 348 -12.62 0.15 21.78
N ARG A 349 -13.60 -0.65 21.35
CA ARG A 349 -13.66 -2.09 21.63
C ARG A 349 -14.44 -2.83 20.54
N TYR A 350 -13.99 -4.05 20.26
CA TYR A 350 -14.68 -5.03 19.45
C TYR A 350 -14.85 -6.32 20.23
N GLU A 351 -16.05 -6.88 20.23
CA GLU A 351 -16.34 -8.25 20.64
C GLU A 351 -16.87 -8.97 19.41
N ILE A 352 -16.13 -9.99 18.92
CA ILE A 352 -16.44 -10.63 17.64
C ILE A 352 -16.51 -12.14 17.81
N GLU A 353 -17.66 -12.71 17.51
CA GLU A 353 -17.82 -14.15 17.37
C GLU A 353 -17.85 -14.52 15.89
N THR A 354 -16.95 -15.41 15.47
CA THR A 354 -16.78 -15.82 14.06
C THR A 354 -16.84 -17.32 13.93
N VAL A 355 -17.69 -17.79 13.05
CA VAL A 355 -17.77 -19.20 12.63
C VAL A 355 -17.25 -19.33 11.22
N ILE A 356 -16.22 -20.15 11.00
CA ILE A 356 -15.76 -20.54 9.67
C ILE A 356 -16.31 -21.94 9.41
N GLY A 357 -17.20 -22.05 8.42
CA GLY A 357 -17.82 -23.30 8.06
C GLY A 357 -16.89 -24.24 7.27
N LYS A 358 -17.33 -25.48 7.04
CA LYS A 358 -16.55 -26.47 6.24
C LYS A 358 -16.37 -26.06 4.77
N ASN A 359 -17.21 -25.17 4.27
CA ASN A 359 -17.17 -24.61 2.93
C ASN A 359 -16.45 -23.26 2.86
N ASP A 360 -15.63 -22.94 3.87
CA ASP A 360 -14.87 -21.69 4.01
C ASP A 360 -15.75 -20.42 4.07
N ARG A 361 -17.09 -20.59 4.29
CA ARG A 361 -18.00 -19.48 4.54
C ARG A 361 -17.79 -18.96 5.95
N LEU A 362 -17.66 -17.66 6.07
CA LEU A 362 -17.57 -16.94 7.32
C LEU A 362 -18.96 -16.40 7.69
N THR A 363 -19.38 -16.62 8.93
CA THR A 363 -20.54 -16.00 9.56
C THR A 363 -20.08 -15.39 10.87
N SER A 364 -20.39 -14.11 11.08
CA SER A 364 -19.88 -13.40 12.25
C SER A 364 -20.94 -12.46 12.85
N VAL A 365 -20.80 -12.27 14.14
CA VAL A 365 -21.48 -11.25 14.94
C VAL A 365 -20.40 -10.37 15.55
N ALA A 366 -20.52 -9.06 15.38
CA ALA A 366 -19.62 -8.08 15.98
C ALA A 366 -20.40 -7.08 16.81
N GLU A 367 -20.01 -6.93 18.08
CA GLU A 367 -20.38 -5.81 18.94
C GLU A 367 -19.28 -4.77 18.87
N VAL A 368 -19.58 -3.63 18.28
CA VAL A 368 -18.63 -2.54 18.10
C VAL A 368 -18.94 -1.41 19.07
N GLN A 369 -18.02 -1.17 19.99
CA GLN A 369 -18.11 -0.01 20.87
C GLN A 369 -17.35 1.15 20.22
N LEU A 370 -18.07 2.19 19.87
CA LEU A 370 -17.52 3.38 19.23
C LEU A 370 -17.75 4.63 20.10
N LYS A 371 -16.84 5.58 19.98
CA LYS A 371 -16.90 6.86 20.70
C LYS A 371 -17.07 8.00 19.71
N GLY A 372 -18.03 8.88 19.97
CA GLY A 372 -18.24 10.09 19.18
C GLY A 372 -17.07 11.06 19.32
N ARG A 373 -16.56 11.53 18.19
CA ARG A 373 -15.52 12.58 18.15
C ARG A 373 -16.11 13.94 17.83
N MET A 374 -17.30 13.95 17.23
CA MET A 374 -18.05 15.14 16.86
C MET A 374 -19.53 14.97 17.27
N ASP A 375 -20.18 16.08 17.69
CA ASP A 375 -21.61 16.12 17.92
C ASP A 375 -22.40 16.03 16.61
N GLY A 376 -23.55 15.36 16.66
CA GLY A 376 -24.53 15.38 15.58
C GLY A 376 -24.34 14.27 14.54
N VAL A 377 -23.29 13.45 14.63
CA VAL A 377 -23.04 12.33 13.71
C VAL A 377 -24.17 11.32 13.79
N ARG A 378 -24.77 10.97 12.66
CA ARG A 378 -25.81 9.95 12.55
C ARG A 378 -25.49 8.84 11.56
N VAL A 379 -24.52 9.02 10.70
CA VAL A 379 -24.12 8.02 9.71
C VAL A 379 -22.69 7.61 10.00
N VAL A 380 -22.49 6.33 10.30
CA VAL A 380 -21.18 5.74 10.63
C VAL A 380 -20.79 4.77 9.54
N LYS A 381 -19.69 5.05 8.87
CA LYS A 381 -19.13 4.20 7.80
C LYS A 381 -18.21 3.13 8.40
N PHE A 382 -18.40 1.88 8.00
CA PHE A 382 -17.55 0.75 8.31
C PHE A 382 -16.98 0.16 7.03
N GLY A 383 -15.69 -0.18 7.05
CA GLY A 383 -15.06 -1.00 6.03
C GLY A 383 -15.38 -2.47 6.21
N LEU A 384 -15.60 -3.17 5.12
CA LEU A 384 -15.80 -4.63 5.10
C LEU A 384 -15.29 -5.19 3.77
N LEU A 385 -14.80 -6.43 3.78
CA LEU A 385 -14.36 -7.08 2.56
C LEU A 385 -15.51 -7.12 1.53
N PRO A 386 -15.26 -6.85 0.24
CA PRO A 386 -16.30 -6.83 -0.79
C PRO A 386 -17.19 -8.08 -0.86
N SER A 387 -16.66 -9.25 -0.50
CA SER A 387 -17.39 -10.51 -0.49
C SER A 387 -18.25 -10.74 0.77
N LEU A 388 -18.13 -9.86 1.77
CA LEU A 388 -18.94 -9.92 3.00
C LEU A 388 -20.17 -9.03 2.89
N ARG A 389 -21.30 -9.52 3.39
CA ARG A 389 -22.58 -8.82 3.36
C ARG A 389 -23.17 -8.74 4.76
N VAL A 390 -23.59 -7.56 5.10
CA VAL A 390 -24.30 -7.29 6.35
C VAL A 390 -25.72 -7.85 6.24
N THR A 391 -26.12 -8.63 7.22
CA THR A 391 -27.46 -9.21 7.31
C THR A 391 -28.32 -8.44 8.30
N ARG A 392 -27.71 -7.86 9.35
CA ARG A 392 -28.42 -7.07 10.37
C ARG A 392 -27.50 -6.02 10.98
N VAL A 393 -28.07 -4.85 11.29
CA VAL A 393 -27.47 -3.84 12.16
C VAL A 393 -28.48 -3.45 13.22
N ALA A 394 -28.08 -3.41 14.49
CA ALA A 394 -28.97 -3.06 15.60
C ALA A 394 -28.27 -2.21 16.67
N ILE A 395 -29.08 -1.50 17.46
CA ILE A 395 -28.66 -0.77 18.67
C ILE A 395 -29.67 -1.11 19.78
N LYS A 396 -29.17 -1.60 20.92
CA LYS A 396 -30.00 -2.04 22.04
C LYS A 396 -31.12 -2.99 21.55
N ASP A 397 -30.73 -4.00 20.77
CA ASP A 397 -31.57 -5.05 20.16
C ASP A 397 -32.66 -4.54 19.17
N LYS A 398 -32.66 -3.25 18.84
CA LYS A 398 -33.57 -2.70 17.84
C LYS A 398 -32.83 -2.55 16.51
N ASP A 399 -33.40 -3.14 15.46
CA ASP A 399 -32.87 -3.03 14.10
C ASP A 399 -32.87 -1.57 13.65
N ILE A 400 -31.77 -1.16 13.02
CA ILE A 400 -31.60 0.18 12.45
C ILE A 400 -31.35 0.12 10.95
N ALA A 401 -31.66 1.19 10.25
CA ALA A 401 -31.37 1.31 8.83
C ALA A 401 -29.86 1.34 8.58
N TYR A 402 -29.44 0.69 7.50
CA TYR A 402 -28.07 0.75 7.01
C TYR A 402 -28.03 0.75 5.49
N VAL A 403 -26.93 1.23 4.94
CA VAL A 403 -26.66 1.25 3.49
C VAL A 403 -25.49 0.34 3.19
N GLN A 404 -25.69 -0.64 2.31
CA GLN A 404 -24.61 -1.42 1.69
C GLN A 404 -24.97 -1.68 0.23
N GLU A 405 -24.19 -1.12 -0.69
CA GLU A 405 -24.42 -1.30 -2.13
C GLU A 405 -23.90 -2.66 -2.61
N PRO A 406 -24.56 -3.26 -3.62
CA PRO A 406 -24.14 -4.54 -4.19
C PRO A 406 -22.94 -4.34 -5.14
N ARG A 407 -21.83 -3.79 -4.66
CA ARG A 407 -20.58 -3.59 -5.40
C ARG A 407 -19.66 -4.76 -5.21
N ARG A 408 -18.87 -5.12 -6.22
CA ARG A 408 -17.89 -6.21 -6.15
C ARG A 408 -16.60 -5.78 -5.47
N GLU A 409 -16.21 -4.54 -5.68
CA GLU A 409 -14.97 -3.93 -5.18
C GLU A 409 -15.09 -3.32 -3.79
N ASP A 410 -16.31 -3.10 -3.31
CA ASP A 410 -16.58 -2.39 -2.05
C ASP A 410 -17.62 -3.14 -1.19
N GLY A 411 -17.19 -3.59 -0.02
CA GLY A 411 -18.07 -4.17 1.01
C GLY A 411 -18.42 -3.19 2.12
N SER A 412 -17.98 -1.94 2.06
CA SER A 412 -18.29 -0.92 3.08
C SER A 412 -19.79 -0.74 3.26
N PHE A 413 -20.18 -0.49 4.48
CA PHE A 413 -21.56 -0.17 4.82
C PHE A 413 -21.66 1.03 5.75
N TYR A 414 -22.84 1.64 5.80
CA TYR A 414 -23.11 2.84 6.59
C TYR A 414 -24.27 2.54 7.55
N ALA A 415 -23.99 2.50 8.84
CA ALA A 415 -25.01 2.37 9.87
C ALA A 415 -25.67 3.74 10.13
N ILE A 416 -27.00 3.79 10.14
CA ILE A 416 -27.76 5.03 10.35
C ILE A 416 -28.28 5.04 11.78
N MET A 417 -27.61 5.81 12.63
CA MET A 417 -27.92 5.90 14.04
C MET A 417 -29.31 6.53 14.25
N PRO A 418 -30.17 5.97 15.14
CA PRO A 418 -31.49 6.51 15.39
C PRO A 418 -31.44 7.91 15.98
N GLU A 419 -30.43 8.19 16.80
CA GLU A 419 -30.14 9.47 17.42
C GLU A 419 -28.77 9.99 17.07
N ALA A 420 -28.59 11.30 17.10
CA ALA A 420 -27.31 11.94 16.87
C ALA A 420 -26.31 11.60 17.98
N LEU A 421 -25.11 11.18 17.60
CA LEU A 421 -24.02 10.93 18.54
C LEU A 421 -23.55 12.23 19.18
N LYS A 422 -23.11 12.14 20.43
CA LYS A 422 -22.47 13.23 21.16
C LYS A 422 -20.98 13.00 21.31
N LYS A 423 -20.23 14.09 21.21
CA LYS A 423 -18.76 14.05 21.38
C LYS A 423 -18.42 13.53 22.78
N GLY A 424 -17.51 12.54 22.81
CA GLY A 424 -17.01 11.91 24.03
C GLY A 424 -17.88 10.77 24.58
N GLU A 425 -19.14 10.64 24.14
CA GLU A 425 -20.00 9.51 24.55
C GLU A 425 -19.72 8.25 23.75
N THR A 426 -19.97 7.10 24.38
CA THR A 426 -19.75 5.77 23.79
C THR A 426 -21.07 5.10 23.44
N TYR A 427 -21.06 4.40 22.31
CA TYR A 427 -22.22 3.73 21.73
C TYR A 427 -21.87 2.32 21.31
N GLN A 428 -22.78 1.38 21.45
CA GLN A 428 -22.60 0.00 21.00
C GLN A 428 -23.46 -0.25 19.77
N VAL A 429 -22.84 -0.81 18.73
CA VAL A 429 -23.47 -1.19 17.47
C VAL A 429 -23.29 -2.68 17.25
N HIS A 430 -24.40 -3.39 17.14
CA HIS A 430 -24.46 -4.80 16.80
C HIS A 430 -24.48 -4.98 15.28
N VAL A 431 -23.63 -5.83 14.74
CA VAL A 431 -23.52 -6.12 13.29
C VAL A 431 -23.43 -7.60 13.05
N GLU A 432 -24.39 -8.16 12.30
CA GLU A 432 -24.33 -9.52 11.78
C GLU A 432 -23.94 -9.48 10.30
N TYR A 433 -22.99 -10.32 9.91
CA TYR A 433 -22.50 -10.36 8.52
C TYR A 433 -21.97 -11.73 8.16
N GLU A 434 -21.94 -12.02 6.87
CA GLU A 434 -21.47 -13.29 6.36
C GLU A 434 -20.95 -13.18 4.92
N GLY A 435 -20.20 -14.18 4.49
CA GLY A 435 -19.72 -14.28 3.11
C GLY A 435 -18.59 -15.26 2.91
N ASN A 436 -18.00 -15.22 1.74
CA ASN A 436 -16.92 -16.11 1.32
C ASN A 436 -15.64 -15.30 1.04
N LYS A 437 -14.56 -15.99 0.65
CA LYS A 437 -13.28 -15.39 0.22
C LYS A 437 -12.50 -14.62 1.30
N VAL A 438 -12.92 -14.68 2.57
CA VAL A 438 -12.08 -14.26 3.69
C VAL A 438 -10.95 -15.27 3.86
N VAL A 439 -11.29 -16.54 3.65
CA VAL A 439 -10.41 -17.69 3.78
C VAL A 439 -10.51 -18.48 2.49
N SER A 440 -9.36 -18.93 1.95
CA SER A 440 -9.28 -19.79 0.78
C SER A 440 -8.42 -21.01 1.10
N LYS A 441 -8.91 -22.22 0.81
CA LYS A 441 -8.17 -23.45 1.02
C LYS A 441 -7.13 -23.66 -0.09
N GLU A 442 -5.84 -23.77 0.30
CA GLU A 442 -4.71 -23.98 -0.61
C GLU A 442 -4.24 -25.45 -0.65
N GLY A 443 -4.98 -26.33 0.00
CA GLY A 443 -4.67 -27.74 0.12
C GLY A 443 -3.74 -28.09 1.28
N SER A 444 -3.64 -29.38 1.62
CA SER A 444 -2.75 -29.90 2.67
C SER A 444 -2.87 -29.21 4.03
N GLY A 445 -4.08 -28.76 4.37
CA GLY A 445 -4.34 -28.06 5.63
C GLY A 445 -3.81 -26.63 5.68
N THR A 446 -3.38 -26.08 4.54
CA THR A 446 -2.95 -24.68 4.40
C THR A 446 -4.10 -23.84 3.88
N TYR A 447 -4.24 -22.63 4.43
CA TYR A 447 -5.23 -21.64 4.05
C TYR A 447 -4.58 -20.28 3.80
N SER A 448 -5.09 -19.55 2.82
CA SER A 448 -4.80 -18.14 2.58
C SER A 448 -5.88 -17.29 3.23
N ILE A 449 -5.47 -16.22 3.92
CA ILE A 449 -6.38 -15.26 4.57
C ILE A 449 -6.45 -14.01 3.70
N GLY A 450 -7.51 -13.89 2.90
CA GLY A 450 -7.66 -12.82 1.91
C GLY A 450 -8.04 -11.46 2.49
N ALA A 451 -8.67 -11.42 3.66
CA ALA A 451 -9.18 -10.18 4.24
C ALA A 451 -8.55 -9.92 5.62
N ARG A 452 -7.31 -9.51 5.64
CA ARG A 452 -6.56 -9.35 6.89
C ARG A 452 -7.03 -8.17 7.75
N THR A 453 -7.55 -7.10 7.16
CA THR A 453 -8.00 -5.90 7.86
C THR A 453 -9.50 -5.69 7.83
N ALA A 454 -10.20 -6.20 6.84
CA ALA A 454 -11.61 -5.93 6.58
C ALA A 454 -12.50 -7.18 6.70
N TRP A 455 -12.05 -8.21 7.41
CA TRP A 455 -12.86 -9.40 7.69
C TRP A 455 -13.95 -9.13 8.77
N TYR A 456 -13.87 -7.99 9.43
CA TYR A 456 -14.81 -7.50 10.45
C TYR A 456 -15.20 -6.05 10.14
N PRO A 457 -16.28 -5.50 10.72
CA PRO A 457 -16.69 -4.11 10.56
C PRO A 457 -15.60 -3.15 11.06
N ASN A 458 -14.60 -2.87 10.22
CA ASN A 458 -13.45 -2.05 10.56
C ASN A 458 -13.84 -0.57 10.45
N LEU A 459 -13.54 0.19 11.50
CA LEU A 459 -13.71 1.63 11.54
C LEU A 459 -12.33 2.29 11.38
N ASN A 460 -12.19 3.20 10.43
CA ASN A 460 -10.97 3.99 10.21
C ASN A 460 -9.67 3.21 9.90
N SER A 461 -9.76 1.97 9.41
CA SER A 461 -8.60 1.13 9.04
C SER A 461 -7.58 0.99 10.20
N PHE A 462 -6.31 1.38 10.02
CA PHE A 462 -5.24 1.34 11.03
C PHE A 462 -5.21 2.57 11.95
N GLN A 463 -6.16 3.51 11.81
CA GLN A 463 -6.09 4.78 12.52
C GLN A 463 -6.62 4.70 13.96
N ASP A 464 -7.47 3.73 14.27
CA ASP A 464 -7.99 3.50 15.61
C ASP A 464 -7.11 2.57 16.42
N ARG A 465 -7.27 2.63 17.72
CA ARG A 465 -6.69 1.69 18.69
C ARG A 465 -7.83 1.16 19.56
N ALA A 466 -8.11 -0.13 19.44
CA ALA A 466 -9.22 -0.78 20.12
C ALA A 466 -8.79 -2.04 20.89
N ILE A 467 -9.54 -2.38 21.91
CA ILE A 467 -9.47 -3.68 22.58
C ILE A 467 -10.26 -4.69 21.74
N TYR A 468 -9.70 -5.86 21.54
CA TYR A 468 -10.36 -6.95 20.81
C TYR A 468 -10.60 -8.14 21.72
N ASP A 469 -11.81 -8.68 21.64
CA ASP A 469 -12.32 -9.88 22.29
C ASP A 469 -12.87 -10.78 21.17
N LEU A 470 -12.14 -11.86 20.84
CA LEU A 470 -12.35 -12.61 19.61
C LEU A 470 -12.66 -14.07 19.94
N THR A 471 -13.83 -14.52 19.57
CA THR A 471 -14.22 -15.94 19.64
C THR A 471 -14.28 -16.54 18.25
N PHE A 472 -13.53 -17.61 18.03
CA PHE A 472 -13.54 -18.34 16.76
C PHE A 472 -14.05 -19.76 16.93
N LYS A 473 -14.88 -20.21 15.96
CA LYS A 473 -15.34 -21.58 15.79
C LYS A 473 -14.92 -22.05 14.40
N ILE A 474 -13.97 -22.99 14.32
CA ILE A 474 -13.38 -23.49 13.06
C ILE A 474 -13.57 -25.00 12.92
N PRO A 475 -13.54 -25.57 11.70
CA PRO A 475 -13.67 -27.01 11.51
C PRO A 475 -12.62 -27.78 12.31
N LYS A 476 -13.07 -28.84 13.00
CA LYS A 476 -12.20 -29.72 13.82
C LYS A 476 -10.99 -30.22 13.02
N GLY A 477 -9.84 -30.26 13.65
CA GLY A 477 -8.56 -30.66 13.03
C GLY A 477 -7.68 -29.49 12.59
N ASN A 478 -8.22 -28.27 12.63
CA ASN A 478 -7.45 -27.05 12.42
C ASN A 478 -7.10 -26.36 13.75
N THR A 479 -6.07 -25.53 13.72
CA THR A 479 -5.63 -24.66 14.82
C THR A 479 -5.86 -23.21 14.42
N MET A 480 -6.50 -22.44 15.29
CA MET A 480 -6.67 -20.99 15.16
C MET A 480 -5.51 -20.27 15.85
N VAL A 481 -5.01 -19.21 15.23
CA VAL A 481 -4.02 -18.32 15.81
C VAL A 481 -4.51 -16.88 15.65
N GLY A 482 -5.00 -16.29 16.72
CA GLY A 482 -5.48 -14.90 16.74
C GLY A 482 -4.43 -13.90 17.23
N VAL A 483 -4.70 -12.63 17.03
CA VAL A 483 -3.97 -11.55 17.73
C VAL A 483 -4.28 -11.57 19.23
N GLY A 484 -3.40 -10.98 20.02
CA GLY A 484 -3.54 -10.96 21.48
C GLY A 484 -3.12 -12.28 22.15
N ARG A 485 -3.70 -12.57 23.30
CA ARG A 485 -3.43 -13.77 24.12
C ARG A 485 -4.58 -14.77 24.01
N LEU A 486 -4.24 -16.03 23.87
CA LEU A 486 -5.23 -17.12 23.96
C LEU A 486 -5.72 -17.21 25.42
N ASP A 487 -7.02 -17.04 25.61
CA ASP A 487 -7.66 -17.14 26.92
C ASP A 487 -8.14 -18.57 27.20
N LYS A 488 -8.85 -19.18 26.26
CA LYS A 488 -9.31 -20.55 26.37
C LYS A 488 -9.52 -21.25 25.03
N GLU A 489 -9.46 -22.58 25.05
CA GLU A 489 -9.82 -23.44 23.93
C GLU A 489 -10.84 -24.51 24.39
N TRP A 490 -11.78 -24.84 23.52
CA TRP A 490 -12.74 -25.92 23.77
C TRP A 490 -13.21 -26.57 22.46
N LYS A 491 -14.03 -27.59 22.56
CA LYS A 491 -14.65 -28.28 21.42
C LYS A 491 -16.16 -28.26 21.58
N GLU A 492 -16.87 -27.89 20.52
CA GLU A 492 -18.30 -27.76 20.52
C GLU A 492 -18.87 -28.09 19.12
N GLY A 493 -19.88 -29.01 19.06
CA GLY A 493 -20.64 -29.26 17.83
C GLY A 493 -19.81 -29.64 16.58
N GLY A 494 -18.63 -30.25 16.75
CA GLY A 494 -17.73 -30.60 15.64
C GLY A 494 -16.76 -29.47 15.23
N TYR A 495 -16.72 -28.36 15.97
CA TYR A 495 -15.79 -27.27 15.85
C TYR A 495 -14.67 -27.33 16.88
N ALA A 496 -13.51 -26.81 16.54
CA ALA A 496 -12.49 -26.37 17.47
C ALA A 496 -12.76 -24.87 17.73
N CYS A 497 -12.88 -24.52 19.00
CA CYS A 497 -13.23 -23.17 19.43
C CYS A 497 -12.07 -22.57 20.22
N SER A 498 -11.86 -21.26 20.05
CA SER A 498 -10.83 -20.52 20.78
C SER A 498 -11.32 -19.10 21.10
N HIS A 499 -10.88 -18.60 22.24
CA HIS A 499 -11.16 -17.25 22.70
C HIS A 499 -9.83 -16.50 22.91
N TRP A 500 -9.73 -15.31 22.29
CA TRP A 500 -8.53 -14.50 22.25
C TRP A 500 -8.85 -13.10 22.76
N VAL A 501 -7.98 -12.54 23.62
CA VAL A 501 -8.16 -11.23 24.22
C VAL A 501 -6.92 -10.39 24.06
N THR A 502 -7.11 -9.08 23.82
CA THR A 502 -6.01 -8.13 23.81
C THR A 502 -5.99 -7.32 25.11
N GLU A 503 -4.83 -7.23 25.74
CA GLU A 503 -4.65 -6.55 27.04
C GLU A 503 -4.32 -5.06 26.85
N THR A 504 -3.90 -4.70 25.64
CA THR A 504 -3.60 -3.32 25.23
C THR A 504 -4.36 -3.02 23.94
N PRO A 505 -4.78 -1.77 23.70
CA PRO A 505 -5.44 -1.40 22.44
C PRO A 505 -4.51 -1.63 21.24
N LEU A 506 -5.01 -2.31 20.22
CA LEU A 506 -4.30 -2.62 18.98
C LEU A 506 -4.91 -1.90 17.78
N ALA A 507 -4.10 -1.67 16.74
CA ALA A 507 -4.57 -1.00 15.51
C ALA A 507 -5.51 -1.89 14.68
N VAL A 508 -5.33 -3.20 14.75
CA VAL A 508 -6.02 -4.15 13.87
C VAL A 508 -6.09 -5.52 14.52
N ALA A 509 -7.20 -6.23 14.26
CA ALA A 509 -7.34 -7.64 14.58
C ALA A 509 -7.06 -8.49 13.34
N GLY A 510 -6.31 -9.56 13.52
CA GLY A 510 -6.04 -10.55 12.48
C GLY A 510 -6.06 -11.96 13.04
N PHE A 511 -6.08 -12.93 12.15
CA PHE A 511 -5.98 -14.33 12.50
C PHE A 511 -5.38 -15.14 11.37
N ASN A 512 -4.78 -16.27 11.70
CA ASN A 512 -4.41 -17.31 10.77
C ASN A 512 -4.97 -18.65 11.26
N PHE A 513 -5.26 -19.57 10.36
CA PHE A 513 -5.64 -20.91 10.76
C PHE A 513 -5.23 -21.95 9.71
N GLY A 514 -5.06 -23.20 10.19
CA GLY A 514 -4.64 -24.30 9.34
C GLY A 514 -4.39 -25.56 10.18
N GLN A 515 -3.94 -26.63 9.52
CA GLN A 515 -3.50 -27.86 10.21
C GLN A 515 -2.05 -27.69 10.68
N PHE A 516 -1.85 -26.76 11.58
CA PHE A 516 -0.53 -26.40 12.05
C PHE A 516 0.05 -27.37 13.08
N LYS A 517 1.35 -27.62 12.98
CA LYS A 517 2.18 -28.05 14.11
C LYS A 517 2.59 -26.80 14.88
N LYS A 518 2.46 -26.87 16.20
CA LYS A 518 2.83 -25.80 17.13
C LYS A 518 4.16 -26.12 17.80
N LYS A 519 5.03 -25.12 17.91
CA LYS A 519 6.19 -25.10 18.80
C LYS A 519 6.14 -23.84 19.66
N MET A 520 6.80 -23.89 20.82
CA MET A 520 6.88 -22.76 21.74
C MET A 520 8.33 -22.58 22.18
N LEU A 521 8.71 -21.33 22.40
CA LEU A 521 10.02 -20.91 22.88
C LEU A 521 9.83 -19.72 23.81
N GLU A 522 10.24 -19.89 25.07
CA GLU A 522 10.23 -18.81 26.05
C GLU A 522 11.54 -18.03 25.96
N ASP A 523 11.45 -16.71 25.89
CA ASP A 523 12.61 -15.82 25.90
C ASP A 523 12.62 -14.95 27.15
N GLU A 524 13.41 -15.36 28.13
CA GLU A 524 13.54 -14.63 29.42
C GLU A 524 14.10 -13.23 29.26
N ALA A 525 14.97 -13.00 28.24
CA ALA A 525 15.61 -11.72 28.00
C ALA A 525 14.60 -10.63 27.57
N THR A 526 13.62 -10.98 26.77
CA THR A 526 12.55 -10.07 26.31
C THR A 526 11.22 -10.28 27.02
N LYS A 527 11.14 -11.32 27.89
CA LYS A 527 9.90 -11.74 28.58
C LYS A 527 8.78 -12.05 27.58
N THR A 528 9.12 -12.69 26.46
CA THR A 528 8.18 -12.98 25.36
C THR A 528 8.13 -14.46 25.10
N THR A 529 6.92 -14.99 25.00
CA THR A 529 6.66 -16.35 24.46
C THR A 529 6.57 -16.26 22.94
N ILE A 530 7.46 -16.93 22.25
CA ILE A 530 7.43 -17.06 20.80
C ILE A 530 6.75 -18.37 20.44
N GLU A 531 5.63 -18.26 19.74
CA GLU A 531 4.87 -19.41 19.26
C GLU A 531 5.11 -19.58 17.75
N GLY A 532 5.37 -20.78 17.30
CA GLY A 532 5.56 -21.09 15.90
C GLY A 532 4.47 -22.03 15.37
N TYR A 533 3.98 -21.75 14.15
CA TYR A 533 2.90 -22.49 13.50
C TYR A 533 3.20 -22.73 12.03
N ALA A 534 3.38 -23.99 11.62
CA ALA A 534 3.58 -24.36 10.22
C ALA A 534 2.90 -25.72 9.92
N THR A 535 2.51 -25.94 8.68
CA THR A 535 1.91 -27.20 8.23
C THR A 535 2.97 -28.29 8.04
N GLU A 536 2.55 -29.55 8.09
CA GLU A 536 3.44 -30.70 7.82
C GLU A 536 3.75 -30.86 6.34
N GLU A 537 2.88 -30.38 5.48
CA GLU A 537 3.01 -30.47 4.04
C GLU A 537 2.92 -29.08 3.41
N VAL A 538 3.53 -28.92 2.26
CA VAL A 538 3.40 -27.68 1.46
C VAL A 538 2.01 -27.59 0.82
N PRO A 539 1.54 -26.38 0.44
CA PRO A 539 0.31 -26.21 -0.33
C PRO A 539 0.27 -27.08 -1.60
N ASP A 540 -0.93 -27.50 -2.02
CA ASP A 540 -1.08 -28.47 -3.12
C ASP A 540 -0.51 -27.98 -4.46
N TYR A 541 -0.56 -26.68 -4.74
CA TYR A 541 0.02 -26.11 -5.97
C TYR A 541 1.56 -26.28 -6.04
N LEU A 542 2.24 -26.58 -4.93
CA LEU A 542 3.66 -26.90 -4.87
C LEU A 542 3.96 -28.39 -5.09
N LYS A 543 3.03 -29.29 -4.72
CA LYS A 543 3.22 -30.74 -4.80
C LYS A 543 3.47 -31.24 -6.23
N GLY A 544 2.78 -30.67 -7.21
CA GLY A 544 2.89 -31.02 -8.63
C GLY A 544 4.25 -30.78 -9.28
N ARG A 545 5.19 -30.11 -8.55
CA ARG A 545 6.55 -29.80 -9.03
C ARG A 545 7.62 -30.73 -8.46
N GLY A 546 7.27 -31.89 -7.96
CA GLY A 546 8.22 -32.87 -7.38
C GLY A 546 8.56 -32.66 -5.91
N PHE A 547 7.81 -31.83 -5.18
CA PHE A 547 8.09 -31.41 -3.80
C PHE A 547 7.31 -32.15 -2.71
N GLY A 548 6.77 -33.31 -3.01
CA GLY A 548 5.90 -34.07 -2.10
C GLY A 548 6.49 -34.48 -0.75
N ALA A 549 7.80 -34.28 -0.53
CA ALA A 549 8.46 -34.66 0.73
C ALA A 549 8.88 -33.44 1.59
N MET A 550 8.43 -32.24 1.28
CA MET A 550 8.80 -31.04 2.04
C MET A 550 7.87 -30.87 3.25
N ALA A 551 8.45 -30.72 4.43
CA ALA A 551 7.72 -30.50 5.68
C ALA A 551 8.09 -29.14 6.27
N PRO A 552 7.33 -28.06 6.00
CA PRO A 552 7.59 -26.74 6.57
C PRO A 552 7.76 -26.74 8.09
N SER A 553 6.98 -27.53 8.79
CA SER A 553 7.06 -27.68 10.27
C SER A 553 8.41 -28.19 10.77
N ALA A 554 9.20 -28.88 9.94
CA ALA A 554 10.54 -29.35 10.30
C ALA A 554 11.52 -28.19 10.54
N LEU A 555 11.39 -27.11 9.75
CA LEU A 555 12.25 -25.91 9.83
C LEU A 555 11.63 -24.75 10.63
N LEU A 556 10.47 -24.98 11.24
CA LEU A 556 9.77 -24.00 12.06
C LEU A 556 10.67 -23.42 13.17
N GLN A 557 11.55 -24.23 13.76
CA GLN A 557 12.47 -23.80 14.80
C GLN A 557 13.42 -22.70 14.33
N ASN A 558 13.87 -22.72 13.08
CA ASN A 558 14.79 -21.72 12.54
C ASN A 558 14.11 -20.36 12.47
N ALA A 559 12.89 -20.29 11.90
CA ALA A 559 12.11 -19.05 11.86
C ALA A 559 11.82 -18.49 13.27
N MET A 560 11.57 -19.37 14.25
CA MET A 560 11.36 -18.93 15.64
C MET A 560 12.64 -18.38 16.29
N VAL A 561 13.81 -18.97 16.00
CA VAL A 561 15.12 -18.47 16.48
C VAL A 561 15.46 -17.12 15.85
N ASP A 562 15.18 -16.94 14.55
CA ASP A 562 15.37 -15.65 13.90
C ASP A 562 14.45 -14.58 14.52
N ALA A 563 13.19 -14.93 14.81
CA ALA A 563 12.27 -14.04 15.51
C ALA A 563 12.75 -13.73 16.94
N GLN A 564 13.28 -14.72 17.68
CA GLN A 564 13.84 -14.52 19.01
C GLN A 564 15.05 -13.55 18.99
N ASN A 565 15.97 -13.77 18.05
CA ASN A 565 17.13 -12.90 17.92
C ASN A 565 16.71 -11.48 17.51
N SER A 566 15.73 -11.35 16.61
CA SER A 566 15.13 -10.06 16.24
C SER A 566 14.54 -9.35 17.44
N MET A 567 13.73 -10.04 18.27
CA MET A 567 13.14 -9.51 19.49
C MET A 567 14.21 -9.01 20.46
N ARG A 568 15.29 -9.74 20.65
CA ARG A 568 16.39 -9.36 21.55
C ARG A 568 17.11 -8.11 21.05
N VAL A 569 17.48 -8.06 19.76
CA VAL A 569 18.11 -6.89 19.14
C VAL A 569 17.19 -5.68 19.27
N PHE A 570 15.93 -5.79 18.83
CA PHE A 570 15.02 -4.67 18.76
C PHE A 570 14.58 -4.17 20.14
N THR A 571 14.37 -5.07 21.11
CA THR A 571 14.11 -4.65 22.49
C THR A 571 15.28 -3.84 23.07
N SER A 572 16.51 -4.24 22.78
CA SER A 572 17.69 -3.50 23.24
C SER A 572 17.81 -2.10 22.60
N TRP A 573 17.38 -1.94 21.34
CA TRP A 573 17.46 -0.71 20.56
C TRP A 573 16.25 0.21 20.70
N PHE A 574 15.05 -0.36 20.78
CA PHE A 574 13.79 0.39 20.70
C PHE A 574 12.97 0.35 21.99
N GLY A 575 13.34 -0.50 22.95
CA GLY A 575 12.59 -0.73 24.18
C GLY A 575 11.65 -1.94 24.12
N PRO A 576 11.06 -2.33 25.26
CA PRO A 576 10.21 -3.50 25.34
C PRO A 576 8.85 -3.32 24.64
N LEU A 577 8.27 -4.43 24.18
CA LEU A 577 6.89 -4.48 23.71
C LEU A 577 5.90 -4.50 24.89
N PRO A 578 4.66 -3.99 24.71
CA PRO A 578 3.64 -4.00 25.75
C PRO A 578 2.94 -5.35 25.92
N TYR A 579 3.27 -6.36 25.12
CA TYR A 579 2.66 -7.69 25.15
C TYR A 579 3.74 -8.78 25.21
N GLY A 580 3.43 -9.87 25.92
CA GLY A 580 4.36 -10.97 26.20
C GLY A 580 4.30 -12.15 25.22
N ARG A 581 3.68 -11.98 24.04
CA ARG A 581 3.51 -13.06 23.05
C ARG A 581 3.81 -12.56 21.63
N LEU A 582 4.45 -13.45 20.83
CA LEU A 582 4.62 -13.27 19.40
C LEU A 582 4.40 -14.61 18.68
N ALA A 583 3.41 -14.68 17.80
CA ALA A 583 3.16 -15.84 16.97
C ALA A 583 3.80 -15.68 15.59
N ILE A 584 4.55 -16.69 15.17
CA ILE A 584 5.13 -16.80 13.82
C ILE A 584 4.34 -17.86 13.07
N THR A 585 3.61 -17.47 12.04
CA THR A 585 2.72 -18.36 11.29
C THR A 585 3.12 -18.44 9.82
N MET A 586 3.00 -19.64 9.25
CA MET A 586 3.20 -19.86 7.82
C MET A 586 1.99 -19.39 7.02
N GLN A 587 2.24 -18.70 5.90
CA GLN A 587 1.25 -18.44 4.87
C GLN A 587 1.67 -19.06 3.53
N PRO A 588 0.73 -19.31 2.59
CA PRO A 588 1.05 -20.01 1.33
C PRO A 588 1.86 -19.17 0.34
N GLU A 589 1.88 -17.87 0.47
CA GLU A 589 2.59 -16.95 -0.43
C GLU A 589 4.11 -17.20 -0.43
N PHE A 590 4.81 -16.75 -1.51
CA PHE A 590 6.25 -17.01 -1.70
C PHE A 590 7.16 -15.89 -1.26
N ASN A 591 6.75 -14.63 -1.47
CA ASN A 591 7.67 -13.50 -1.61
C ASN A 591 7.25 -12.26 -0.81
N PHE A 592 6.37 -12.40 0.15
CA PHE A 592 6.09 -11.33 1.11
C PHE A 592 5.68 -11.90 2.47
N GLY A 593 5.99 -11.17 3.52
CA GLY A 593 5.49 -11.37 4.86
C GLY A 593 4.33 -10.43 5.16
N GLN A 594 3.77 -10.56 6.34
CA GLN A 594 2.79 -9.62 6.88
C GLN A 594 2.86 -9.68 8.39
N SER A 595 2.77 -8.53 9.03
CA SER A 595 2.76 -8.44 10.48
C SER A 595 1.47 -7.80 10.99
N TRP A 596 0.89 -8.43 12.02
CA TRP A 596 -0.12 -7.82 12.88
C TRP A 596 0.37 -7.80 14.32
N PRO A 597 -0.18 -6.99 15.20
CA PRO A 597 0.22 -7.01 16.60
C PRO A 597 0.15 -8.43 17.16
N THR A 598 1.26 -8.94 17.68
CA THR A 598 1.42 -10.32 18.21
C THR A 598 1.33 -11.47 17.20
N LEU A 599 1.17 -11.19 15.89
CA LEU A 599 0.94 -12.21 14.86
C LEU A 599 1.68 -11.89 13.57
N VAL A 600 2.70 -12.66 13.26
CA VAL A 600 3.51 -12.54 12.03
C VAL A 600 3.17 -13.65 11.06
N TYR A 601 2.99 -13.32 9.79
CA TYR A 601 2.83 -14.26 8.70
C TYR A 601 4.12 -14.28 7.87
N LEU A 602 4.76 -15.42 7.80
CA LEU A 602 5.93 -15.62 6.94
C LEU A 602 5.56 -16.45 5.71
N PRO A 603 6.18 -16.17 4.56
CA PRO A 603 5.97 -16.94 3.35
C PRO A 603 6.42 -18.40 3.55
N VAL A 604 5.80 -19.33 2.81
CA VAL A 604 6.19 -20.76 2.87
C VAL A 604 7.68 -20.95 2.61
N THR A 605 8.30 -20.09 1.80
CA THR A 605 9.73 -20.12 1.49
C THR A 605 10.64 -19.90 2.70
N ALA A 606 10.17 -19.23 3.74
CA ALA A 606 10.91 -19.06 5.02
C ALA A 606 11.05 -20.38 5.80
N PHE A 607 10.18 -21.35 5.51
CA PHE A 607 10.16 -22.69 6.15
C PHE A 607 10.75 -23.78 5.27
N LEU A 608 11.54 -23.43 4.26
CA LEU A 608 12.23 -24.36 3.36
C LEU A 608 13.75 -24.18 3.50
N ASP A 609 14.52 -25.26 3.37
CA ASP A 609 15.98 -25.18 3.31
C ASP A 609 16.49 -24.72 1.92
N GLY A 610 17.80 -24.49 1.81
CA GLY A 610 18.42 -24.02 0.57
C GLY A 610 18.20 -24.97 -0.62
N THR A 611 18.25 -26.28 -0.39
CA THR A 611 18.02 -27.30 -1.41
C THR A 611 16.57 -27.31 -1.87
N GLN A 612 15.65 -27.24 -0.92
CA GLN A 612 14.22 -27.17 -1.17
C GLN A 612 13.85 -25.90 -1.93
N ARG A 613 14.39 -24.75 -1.54
CA ARG A 613 14.22 -23.49 -2.27
C ARG A 613 14.81 -23.56 -3.68
N TRP A 614 15.99 -24.15 -3.85
CA TRP A 614 16.58 -24.36 -5.16
C TRP A 614 15.69 -25.21 -6.06
N ALA A 615 15.19 -26.32 -5.53
CA ALA A 615 14.29 -27.20 -6.25
C ALA A 615 13.00 -26.47 -6.67
N LEU A 616 12.48 -25.54 -5.82
CA LEU A 616 11.26 -24.78 -6.07
C LEU A 616 11.46 -23.63 -7.08
N LEU A 617 12.56 -22.88 -6.95
CA LEU A 617 12.76 -21.59 -7.62
C LEU A 617 13.86 -21.65 -8.69
N GLY A 618 14.62 -22.77 -8.80
CA GLY A 618 15.77 -22.88 -9.69
C GLY A 618 16.81 -21.79 -9.42
N SER A 619 17.36 -21.19 -10.46
CA SER A 619 18.32 -20.08 -10.32
C SER A 619 17.75 -18.85 -9.59
N SER A 620 16.43 -18.69 -9.52
CA SER A 620 15.83 -17.62 -8.75
C SER A 620 15.99 -17.80 -7.24
N ALA A 621 16.29 -19.01 -6.75
CA ALA A 621 16.56 -19.28 -5.34
C ALA A 621 17.71 -18.41 -4.77
N PHE A 622 18.73 -18.11 -5.60
CA PHE A 622 19.83 -17.23 -5.20
C PHE A 622 19.36 -15.78 -4.96
N LYS A 623 18.44 -15.29 -5.78
CA LYS A 623 17.86 -13.95 -5.60
C LYS A 623 16.96 -13.86 -4.37
N PHE A 624 16.35 -14.98 -3.98
CA PHE A 624 15.50 -15.09 -2.80
C PHE A 624 16.28 -15.38 -1.51
N ALA A 625 17.51 -15.78 -1.55
CA ALA A 625 18.29 -16.12 -0.36
C ALA A 625 18.42 -14.93 0.60
N ASP A 626 18.70 -13.75 0.06
CA ASP A 626 18.80 -12.52 0.84
C ASP A 626 17.43 -12.14 1.45
N PHE A 627 16.36 -12.17 0.64
CA PHE A 627 14.98 -11.90 1.11
C PHE A 627 14.59 -12.81 2.28
N ILE A 628 14.93 -14.09 2.25
CA ILE A 628 14.60 -15.02 3.34
C ILE A 628 15.31 -14.67 4.65
N GLN A 629 16.54 -14.16 4.59
CA GLN A 629 17.26 -13.71 5.79
C GLN A 629 16.69 -12.41 6.35
N GLU A 630 16.09 -11.60 5.51
CA GLU A 630 15.59 -10.26 5.85
C GLU A 630 14.13 -10.25 6.28
N ILE A 631 13.30 -11.20 5.78
CA ILE A 631 11.85 -11.13 5.96
C ILE A 631 11.42 -11.32 7.42
N THR A 632 12.00 -12.28 8.14
CA THR A 632 11.62 -12.50 9.55
C THR A 632 11.95 -11.30 10.43
N PRO A 633 13.18 -10.72 10.42
CA PRO A 633 13.45 -9.51 11.19
C PRO A 633 12.65 -8.30 10.73
N HIS A 634 12.35 -8.14 9.43
CA HIS A 634 11.48 -7.09 8.92
C HIS A 634 10.07 -7.19 9.55
N GLU A 635 9.43 -8.36 9.46
CA GLU A 635 8.08 -8.57 10.00
C GLU A 635 8.03 -8.48 11.53
N VAL A 636 9.08 -8.92 12.23
CA VAL A 636 9.17 -8.75 13.69
C VAL A 636 9.34 -7.27 14.06
N ALA A 637 10.07 -6.48 13.28
CA ALA A 637 10.26 -5.05 13.53
C ALA A 637 8.94 -4.26 13.46
N HIS A 638 7.99 -4.71 12.66
CA HIS A 638 6.67 -4.13 12.60
C HIS A 638 5.91 -4.19 13.93
N GLN A 639 6.31 -5.01 14.89
CA GLN A 639 5.74 -4.96 16.24
C GLN A 639 5.95 -3.60 16.90
N TRP A 640 7.02 -2.88 16.55
CA TRP A 640 7.25 -1.47 16.91
C TRP A 640 6.72 -0.54 15.81
N TRP A 641 7.18 -0.72 14.57
CA TRP A 641 6.98 0.17 13.43
C TRP A 641 5.74 -0.21 12.62
N GLY A 642 4.66 0.53 12.78
CA GLY A 642 3.35 0.23 12.20
C GLY A 642 2.30 -0.19 13.24
N HIS A 643 2.73 -0.76 14.39
CA HIS A 643 1.79 -1.20 15.42
C HIS A 643 1.85 -0.35 16.69
N ILE A 644 2.93 -0.37 17.47
CA ILE A 644 3.06 0.56 18.60
C ILE A 644 3.08 2.00 18.09
N LEU A 645 3.91 2.26 17.10
CA LEU A 645 3.96 3.51 16.37
C LEU A 645 3.34 3.31 14.97
N GLY A 646 2.10 3.74 14.79
CA GLY A 646 1.47 3.78 13.47
C GLY A 646 1.93 5.02 12.69
N TRP A 647 1.40 5.21 11.50
CA TRP A 647 1.65 6.38 10.64
C TRP A 647 0.42 7.28 10.59
N ALA A 648 0.62 8.59 10.68
CA ALA A 648 -0.45 9.58 10.72
C ALA A 648 -1.16 9.72 9.36
N SER A 649 -0.38 9.69 8.28
CA SER A 649 -0.89 9.80 6.92
C SER A 649 -0.15 8.86 5.96
N TYR A 650 -0.68 8.71 4.74
CA TYR A 650 0.00 7.95 3.68
C TYR A 650 1.41 8.49 3.38
N ARG A 651 1.69 9.75 3.71
CA ARG A 651 3.00 10.40 3.55
C ARG A 651 4.03 9.89 4.56
N ASP A 652 3.55 9.36 5.68
CA ASP A 652 4.38 8.94 6.83
C ASP A 652 4.65 7.44 6.87
N GLN A 653 4.19 6.69 5.87
CA GLN A 653 4.31 5.22 5.86
C GLN A 653 5.76 4.74 5.86
N TRP A 654 6.72 5.57 5.42
CA TRP A 654 8.14 5.27 5.52
C TRP A 654 8.64 5.11 6.97
N LEU A 655 7.91 5.68 7.97
CA LEU A 655 8.17 5.48 9.41
C LEU A 655 7.84 4.05 9.87
N SER A 656 7.03 3.32 9.09
CA SER A 656 6.77 1.90 9.31
C SER A 656 7.73 1.04 8.48
N GLU A 657 7.64 1.11 7.17
CA GLU A 657 8.34 0.22 6.26
C GLU A 657 9.85 0.47 6.21
N GLY A 658 10.25 1.73 6.12
CA GLY A 658 11.68 2.09 6.14
C GLY A 658 12.35 1.77 7.48
N PHE A 659 11.61 1.91 8.59
CA PHE A 659 12.12 1.55 9.91
C PHE A 659 12.23 0.03 10.08
N ALA A 660 11.32 -0.73 9.48
CA ALA A 660 11.41 -2.20 9.43
C ALA A 660 12.61 -2.67 8.58
N ASP A 661 12.85 -2.04 7.44
CA ASP A 661 14.04 -2.30 6.60
C ASP A 661 15.35 -1.94 7.34
N PHE A 662 15.40 -0.79 8.01
CA PHE A 662 16.54 -0.44 8.86
C PHE A 662 16.78 -1.51 9.93
N SER A 663 15.72 -2.00 10.55
CA SER A 663 15.79 -3.01 11.61
C SER A 663 16.28 -4.36 11.07
N ALA A 664 15.88 -4.74 9.84
CA ALA A 664 16.40 -5.93 9.17
C ALA A 664 17.92 -5.81 8.89
N GLY A 665 18.37 -4.64 8.43
CA GLY A 665 19.80 -4.34 8.28
C GLY A 665 20.56 -4.40 9.61
N LEU A 666 19.95 -3.87 10.68
CA LEU A 666 20.50 -3.94 12.04
C LEU A 666 20.62 -5.39 12.53
N PHE A 667 19.61 -6.22 12.32
CA PHE A 667 19.62 -7.64 12.63
C PHE A 667 20.80 -8.36 11.95
N LEU A 668 21.00 -8.15 10.64
CA LEU A 668 22.12 -8.75 9.90
C LEU A 668 23.46 -8.34 10.48
N GLN A 669 23.62 -7.10 10.94
CA GLN A 669 24.85 -6.63 11.57
C GLN A 669 25.23 -7.42 12.82
N PHE A 670 24.25 -7.83 13.63
CA PHE A 670 24.48 -8.47 14.91
C PHE A 670 24.44 -10.01 14.88
N THR A 671 23.78 -10.59 13.88
CA THR A 671 23.57 -12.04 13.80
C THR A 671 24.47 -12.72 12.80
N GLU A 672 24.88 -12.03 11.73
CA GLU A 672 25.74 -12.60 10.71
C GLU A 672 27.22 -12.57 11.13
N LYS A 673 27.88 -13.73 10.99
CA LYS A 673 29.31 -13.87 11.31
C LYS A 673 30.23 -13.14 10.32
N LYS A 674 29.71 -12.81 9.13
CA LYS A 674 30.48 -12.16 8.08
C LYS A 674 30.06 -10.71 7.93
N PRO A 675 30.98 -9.74 8.09
CA PRO A 675 30.68 -8.32 7.86
C PRO A 675 30.12 -8.01 6.48
N ASP A 676 30.41 -8.85 5.49
CA ASP A 676 29.98 -8.68 4.11
C ASP A 676 28.46 -8.71 3.92
N ALA A 677 27.71 -9.45 4.76
CA ALA A 677 26.24 -9.51 4.65
C ALA A 677 25.59 -8.15 4.89
N TYR A 678 26.05 -7.44 5.93
CA TYR A 678 25.58 -6.09 6.26
C TYR A 678 25.93 -5.06 5.16
N LEU A 679 27.17 -5.11 4.62
CA LEU A 679 27.58 -4.19 3.56
C LEU A 679 26.80 -4.46 2.26
N LYS A 680 26.62 -5.73 1.90
CA LYS A 680 25.82 -6.14 0.74
C LYS A 680 24.35 -5.73 0.88
N TYR A 681 23.80 -5.79 2.08
CA TYR A 681 22.45 -5.30 2.36
C TYR A 681 22.32 -3.83 1.94
N TRP A 682 23.18 -2.93 2.46
CA TRP A 682 23.11 -1.51 2.14
C TRP A 682 23.43 -1.20 0.69
N GLU A 683 24.31 -1.97 0.04
CA GLU A 683 24.57 -1.83 -1.40
C GLU A 683 23.31 -2.19 -2.22
N ARG A 684 22.60 -3.28 -1.88
CA ARG A 684 21.33 -3.63 -2.55
C ARG A 684 20.26 -2.53 -2.34
N GLN A 685 20.17 -1.98 -1.14
CA GLN A 685 19.23 -0.87 -0.88
C GLN A 685 19.59 0.34 -1.74
N ARG A 686 20.88 0.69 -1.83
CA ARG A 686 21.38 1.74 -2.70
C ARG A 686 21.00 1.49 -4.17
N GLU A 687 21.26 0.30 -4.66
CA GLU A 687 20.92 -0.11 -6.03
C GLU A 687 19.40 -0.03 -6.30
N ALA A 688 18.57 -0.46 -5.37
CA ALA A 688 17.11 -0.38 -5.49
C ALA A 688 16.64 1.07 -5.67
N ILE A 689 17.28 2.02 -4.99
CA ILE A 689 16.93 3.46 -5.04
C ILE A 689 17.44 4.10 -6.34
N LEU A 690 18.69 3.82 -6.74
CA LEU A 690 19.41 4.60 -7.75
C LEU A 690 19.53 3.92 -9.13
N ARG A 691 19.25 2.61 -9.23
CA ARG A 691 19.32 1.88 -10.50
C ARG A 691 18.29 2.41 -11.48
N LYS A 692 18.75 2.79 -12.66
CA LYS A 692 17.89 3.28 -13.75
C LYS A 692 17.15 2.11 -14.40
N ASN A 693 15.88 2.36 -14.70
CA ASN A 693 15.01 1.47 -15.46
C ASN A 693 15.19 1.65 -16.98
N GLU A 694 14.41 0.97 -17.79
CA GLU A 694 14.42 1.06 -19.26
C GLU A 694 14.12 2.49 -19.82
N TRP A 695 13.46 3.32 -19.04
CA TRP A 695 13.19 4.73 -19.35
C TRP A 695 14.32 5.67 -18.94
N GLY A 696 15.42 5.14 -18.39
CA GLY A 696 16.54 5.90 -17.86
C GLY A 696 16.26 6.60 -16.53
N ALA A 697 15.11 6.35 -15.90
CA ALA A 697 14.72 6.90 -14.60
C ALA A 697 15.05 5.93 -13.46
N SER A 698 15.56 6.45 -12.36
CA SER A 698 15.69 5.72 -11.09
C SER A 698 14.40 5.85 -10.27
N ALA A 699 14.27 5.02 -9.22
CA ALA A 699 13.16 5.21 -8.29
C ALA A 699 13.21 6.59 -7.63
N ASN A 700 14.41 7.10 -7.32
CA ASN A 700 14.59 8.42 -6.70
C ASN A 700 14.09 9.59 -7.57
N ASP A 701 14.01 9.41 -8.88
CA ASP A 701 13.47 10.43 -9.80
C ASP A 701 11.94 10.57 -9.71
N ALA A 702 11.26 9.62 -9.05
CA ALA A 702 9.83 9.69 -8.78
C ALA A 702 9.46 10.85 -7.85
N GLY A 703 10.36 11.26 -6.99
CA GLY A 703 10.16 12.38 -6.06
C GLY A 703 10.55 12.08 -4.63
N PRO A 704 10.31 13.04 -3.74
CA PRO A 704 10.49 12.89 -2.31
C PRO A 704 9.73 11.68 -1.73
N ILE A 705 10.35 10.99 -0.78
CA ILE A 705 9.73 9.84 -0.09
C ILE A 705 8.39 10.22 0.57
N TRP A 706 8.25 11.48 0.96
CA TRP A 706 7.04 12.08 1.53
C TRP A 706 5.79 11.96 0.64
N PHE A 707 5.92 11.68 -0.65
CA PHE A 707 4.75 11.45 -1.51
C PHE A 707 4.09 10.08 -1.33
N GLY A 708 4.72 9.16 -0.61
CA GLY A 708 4.12 7.85 -0.31
C GLY A 708 3.61 7.14 -1.56
N TYR A 709 2.35 6.70 -1.55
CA TYR A 709 1.73 5.99 -2.69
C TYR A 709 1.78 6.75 -4.02
N ARG A 710 1.86 8.09 -3.99
CA ARG A 710 1.90 8.93 -5.20
C ARG A 710 3.24 8.85 -5.95
N LEU A 711 4.24 8.14 -5.41
CA LEU A 711 5.53 7.88 -6.08
C LEU A 711 5.41 6.92 -7.27
N ASN A 712 4.38 6.09 -7.29
CA ASN A 712 4.14 5.19 -8.41
C ASN A 712 3.55 5.98 -9.57
N THR A 713 4.36 6.24 -10.59
CA THR A 713 3.95 6.89 -11.84
C THR A 713 4.19 5.94 -13.02
N TYR A 714 3.67 6.27 -14.18
CA TYR A 714 3.88 5.43 -15.37
C TYR A 714 5.39 5.30 -15.74
N LYS A 715 6.22 6.30 -15.45
CA LYS A 715 7.68 6.27 -15.65
C LYS A 715 8.45 5.60 -14.53
N THR A 716 7.88 5.57 -13.33
CA THR A 716 8.55 5.11 -12.11
C THR A 716 7.71 4.05 -11.38
N GLN A 717 7.26 3.05 -12.12
CA GLN A 717 6.52 1.93 -11.57
C GLN A 717 7.29 1.22 -10.46
N GLY A 718 6.63 0.98 -9.34
CA GLY A 718 7.23 0.37 -8.17
C GLY A 718 8.18 1.30 -7.38
N ALA A 719 8.20 2.61 -7.68
CA ALA A 719 9.03 3.56 -6.92
C ALA A 719 8.60 3.67 -5.45
N TYR A 720 7.31 3.54 -5.15
CA TYR A 720 6.83 3.48 -3.79
C TYR A 720 7.60 2.43 -2.96
N ASN A 721 7.63 1.18 -3.42
CA ASN A 721 8.32 0.10 -2.72
C ASN A 721 9.85 0.30 -2.64
N ARG A 722 10.45 0.97 -3.63
CA ARG A 722 11.90 1.21 -3.67
C ARG A 722 12.34 2.45 -2.90
N LEU A 723 11.41 3.33 -2.52
CA LEU A 723 11.70 4.52 -1.73
C LEU A 723 11.20 4.39 -0.30
N VAL A 724 9.94 4.04 -0.10
CA VAL A 724 9.35 3.96 1.23
C VAL A 724 10.10 2.93 2.11
N TYR A 725 10.51 1.81 1.53
CA TYR A 725 11.30 0.76 2.18
C TYR A 725 12.81 1.09 2.17
N PRO A 726 13.56 0.93 1.07
CA PRO A 726 15.01 1.11 1.04
C PRO A 726 15.49 2.51 1.43
N LYS A 727 14.90 3.57 0.85
CA LYS A 727 15.35 4.94 1.15
C LYS A 727 14.96 5.32 2.57
N GLY A 728 13.78 4.88 3.05
CA GLY A 728 13.36 5.07 4.44
C GLY A 728 14.36 4.44 5.41
N GLY A 729 14.77 3.18 5.17
CA GLY A 729 15.81 2.51 5.95
C GLY A 729 17.14 3.23 5.88
N TYR A 730 17.52 3.71 4.68
CA TYR A 730 18.76 4.44 4.46
C TYR A 730 18.80 5.78 5.21
N ILE A 731 17.68 6.49 5.31
CA ILE A 731 17.57 7.74 6.08
C ILE A 731 17.90 7.49 7.55
N LEU A 732 17.36 6.43 8.15
CA LEU A 732 17.72 6.04 9.52
C LEU A 732 19.18 5.62 9.66
N HIS A 733 19.70 4.88 8.70
CA HIS A 733 21.09 4.48 8.65
C HIS A 733 22.03 5.69 8.64
N MET A 734 21.76 6.68 7.79
CA MET A 734 22.49 7.94 7.73
C MET A 734 22.40 8.70 9.04
N LEU A 735 21.20 8.78 9.64
CA LEU A 735 20.99 9.46 10.92
C LEU A 735 21.78 8.77 12.06
N ARG A 736 21.78 7.44 12.09
CA ARG A 736 22.60 6.66 13.03
C ARG A 736 24.08 7.04 12.94
N TYR A 737 24.64 7.13 11.71
CA TYR A 737 26.03 7.50 11.50
C TYR A 737 26.32 8.99 11.81
N LEU A 738 25.34 9.87 11.67
CA LEU A 738 25.45 11.25 12.15
C LEU A 738 25.58 11.33 13.67
N MET A 739 24.80 10.52 14.40
CA MET A 739 24.76 10.48 15.87
C MET A 739 25.87 9.62 16.48
N LEU A 740 26.54 8.78 15.68
CA LEU A 740 27.54 7.85 16.17
C LEU A 740 28.68 8.57 16.91
N ASP A 741 28.93 8.12 18.12
CA ASP A 741 29.99 8.67 19.00
C ASP A 741 31.21 7.75 19.06
N PRO A 742 32.46 8.26 18.97
CA PRO A 742 33.66 7.42 19.02
C PRO A 742 33.84 6.66 20.34
N LYS A 743 33.27 7.15 21.44
CA LYS A 743 33.41 6.55 22.79
C LYS A 743 32.23 5.68 23.17
N THR A 744 31.02 6.12 22.89
CA THR A 744 29.77 5.47 23.32
C THR A 744 29.07 4.69 22.22
N GLY A 745 29.61 4.73 21.00
CA GLY A 745 29.03 4.04 19.85
C GLY A 745 27.65 4.57 19.50
N ASP A 746 26.66 3.70 19.45
CA ASP A 746 25.26 3.99 19.05
C ASP A 746 24.38 4.49 20.22
N ALA A 747 24.92 4.73 21.41
CA ALA A 747 24.12 5.01 22.61
C ALA A 747 23.14 6.18 22.44
N ASP A 748 23.57 7.27 21.77
CA ASP A 748 22.70 8.44 21.55
C ASP A 748 21.56 8.15 20.56
N PHE A 749 21.86 7.42 19.50
CA PHE A 749 20.84 6.98 18.54
C PHE A 749 19.83 6.03 19.22
N ILE A 750 20.30 5.08 20.02
CA ILE A 750 19.44 4.16 20.78
C ILE A 750 18.56 4.94 21.76
N ALA A 751 19.12 5.94 22.46
CA ALA A 751 18.35 6.78 23.37
C ALA A 751 17.25 7.56 22.64
N MET A 752 17.55 8.11 21.46
CA MET A 752 16.60 8.81 20.60
C MET A 752 15.48 7.87 20.12
N MET A 753 15.80 6.66 19.66
CA MET A 753 14.81 5.69 19.19
C MET A 753 13.89 5.22 20.33
N LYS A 754 14.43 4.98 21.52
CA LYS A 754 13.64 4.64 22.72
C LYS A 754 12.71 5.77 23.14
N ASP A 755 13.20 7.02 23.11
CA ASP A 755 12.40 8.20 23.41
C ASP A 755 11.25 8.36 22.39
N PHE A 756 11.51 8.11 21.12
CA PHE A 756 10.48 8.14 20.08
C PHE A 756 9.38 7.11 20.35
N VAL A 757 9.76 5.86 20.63
CA VAL A 757 8.78 4.80 20.96
C VAL A 757 8.02 5.13 22.25
N GLN A 758 8.66 5.66 23.26
CA GLN A 758 8.03 5.99 24.53
C GLN A 758 7.10 7.20 24.43
N THR A 759 7.52 8.26 23.74
CA THR A 759 6.76 9.50 23.60
C THR A 759 5.45 9.29 22.83
N PHE A 760 5.51 8.50 21.76
CA PHE A 760 4.37 8.26 20.89
C PHE A 760 3.79 6.84 21.02
N HIS A 761 3.99 6.22 22.17
CA HIS A 761 3.48 4.87 22.42
C HIS A 761 2.00 4.76 22.08
N ASN A 762 1.68 3.78 21.22
CA ASN A 762 0.32 3.47 20.77
C ASN A 762 -0.40 4.63 20.05
N GLN A 763 0.36 5.44 19.31
CA GLN A 763 -0.16 6.56 18.51
C GLN A 763 0.25 6.42 17.04
N ASN A 764 -0.47 7.15 16.17
CA ASN A 764 -0.06 7.36 14.79
C ASN A 764 0.77 8.64 14.73
N VAL A 765 1.94 8.56 14.09
CA VAL A 765 2.96 9.63 14.12
C VAL A 765 3.27 10.14 12.72
N SER A 766 3.62 11.41 12.64
CA SER A 766 4.05 12.05 11.41
C SER A 766 5.57 12.15 11.30
N THR A 767 6.04 12.44 10.11
CA THR A 767 7.45 12.76 9.83
C THR A 767 7.95 13.93 10.68
N GLU A 768 7.13 14.96 10.86
CA GLU A 768 7.45 16.15 11.67
C GLU A 768 7.60 15.78 13.17
N ALA A 769 6.73 14.89 13.66
CA ALA A 769 6.83 14.39 15.04
C ALA A 769 8.14 13.62 15.26
N PHE A 770 8.56 12.80 14.29
CA PHE A 770 9.86 12.14 14.35
C PHE A 770 11.02 13.15 14.29
N GLN A 771 10.96 14.14 13.40
CA GLN A 771 11.97 15.20 13.32
C GLN A 771 12.14 15.94 14.65
N ILE A 772 11.06 16.26 15.36
CA ILE A 772 11.09 16.90 16.68
C ILE A 772 11.88 16.06 17.70
N VAL A 773 11.69 14.73 17.69
CA VAL A 773 12.45 13.84 18.58
C VAL A 773 13.93 13.79 18.19
N VAL A 774 14.24 13.74 16.89
CA VAL A 774 15.64 13.81 16.42
C VAL A 774 16.30 15.11 16.87
N GLU A 775 15.61 16.24 16.73
CA GLU A 775 16.09 17.57 17.16
C GLU A 775 16.32 17.65 18.67
N LYS A 776 15.47 17.01 19.48
CA LYS A 776 15.65 16.90 20.95
C LYS A 776 16.95 16.17 21.33
N HIS A 777 17.36 15.18 20.54
CA HIS A 777 18.57 14.37 20.75
C HIS A 777 19.76 14.79 19.90
N MET A 778 19.65 15.90 19.19
CA MET A 778 20.66 16.41 18.28
C MET A 778 21.94 16.80 19.03
N LYS A 779 23.07 16.35 18.50
CA LYS A 779 24.40 16.79 19.00
C LYS A 779 24.77 18.18 18.52
N PRO A 780 25.60 18.95 19.20
CA PRO A 780 25.99 20.29 18.76
C PRO A 780 26.53 20.36 17.32
N GLN A 781 27.27 19.36 16.89
CA GLN A 781 27.80 19.29 15.52
C GLN A 781 26.75 18.95 14.45
N MET A 782 25.55 18.61 14.84
CA MET A 782 24.41 18.39 13.92
C MET A 782 23.59 19.67 13.74
N ASP A 783 23.77 20.69 14.57
CA ASP A 783 23.15 22.01 14.43
C ASP A 783 23.94 22.85 13.42
N VAL A 784 23.84 22.45 12.15
CA VAL A 784 24.62 23.05 11.03
C VAL A 784 24.28 24.53 10.84
N ASP A 785 22.98 24.86 10.93
CA ASP A 785 22.48 26.22 10.70
C ASP A 785 22.40 27.07 12.00
N GLY A 786 22.74 26.52 13.15
CA GLY A 786 22.69 27.19 14.46
C GLY A 786 21.28 27.55 14.94
N ASN A 787 20.28 26.89 14.41
CA ASN A 787 18.84 27.14 14.65
C ASN A 787 18.16 26.04 15.48
N LYS A 788 18.92 25.02 15.88
CA LYS A 788 18.46 23.80 16.58
C LYS A 788 17.44 22.99 15.80
N ARG A 789 17.53 23.03 14.47
CA ARG A 789 16.67 22.30 13.55
C ARG A 789 17.50 21.37 12.67
N MET A 790 16.84 20.27 12.24
CA MET A 790 17.42 19.28 11.33
C MET A 790 16.89 19.44 9.91
N ASP A 791 16.41 20.63 9.53
CA ASP A 791 15.84 20.89 8.19
C ASP A 791 16.88 20.65 7.07
N TRP A 792 18.17 20.92 7.34
CA TRP A 792 19.28 20.61 6.43
C TRP A 792 19.41 19.11 6.11
N PHE A 793 18.92 18.24 7.00
CA PHE A 793 18.92 16.78 6.82
C PHE A 793 17.58 16.31 6.21
N PHE A 794 16.44 16.65 6.85
CA PHE A 794 15.12 16.21 6.39
C PHE A 794 14.74 16.81 5.04
N GLY A 795 15.14 18.05 4.75
CA GLY A 795 14.90 18.72 3.47
C GLY A 795 15.37 17.89 2.28
N PRO A 796 16.67 17.59 2.14
CA PRO A 796 17.16 16.80 1.00
C PRO A 796 16.73 15.34 0.98
N TRP A 797 16.59 14.69 2.15
CA TRP A 797 16.42 13.25 2.22
C TRP A 797 14.96 12.79 2.27
N VAL A 798 14.10 13.54 2.96
CA VAL A 798 12.67 13.23 3.09
C VAL A 798 11.82 14.03 2.13
N TYR A 799 12.06 15.35 2.05
CA TYR A 799 11.31 16.28 1.22
C TYR A 799 12.00 16.59 -0.11
N GLY A 800 13.15 15.98 -0.40
CA GLY A 800 13.95 16.15 -1.60
C GLY A 800 14.40 14.85 -2.25
N THR A 801 15.13 15.02 -3.34
CA THR A 801 15.65 13.90 -4.15
C THR A 801 17.15 14.02 -4.41
N GLN A 802 17.84 14.94 -3.74
CA GLN A 802 19.27 15.14 -3.93
C GLN A 802 20.06 13.95 -3.38
N VAL A 803 20.99 13.43 -4.19
CA VAL A 803 21.91 12.36 -3.79
C VAL A 803 23.30 12.74 -4.25
N PRO A 804 24.28 12.87 -3.34
CA PRO A 804 25.62 13.32 -3.67
C PRO A 804 26.46 12.28 -4.43
N SER A 805 27.50 12.73 -5.10
CA SER A 805 28.67 11.95 -5.45
C SER A 805 29.87 12.42 -4.64
N TYR A 806 30.77 11.51 -4.27
CA TYR A 806 31.95 11.84 -3.51
C TYR A 806 33.22 11.40 -4.24
N ARG A 807 34.26 12.24 -4.16
CA ARG A 807 35.59 11.93 -4.67
C ARG A 807 36.66 12.36 -3.70
N LEU A 808 37.62 11.48 -3.43
CA LEU A 808 38.81 11.76 -2.65
C LEU A 808 40.05 11.42 -3.49
N GLU A 809 40.85 12.43 -3.82
CA GLU A 809 42.19 12.27 -4.42
C GLU A 809 43.22 12.57 -3.35
N TYR A 810 44.14 11.66 -3.08
CA TYR A 810 45.08 11.81 -1.98
C TYR A 810 46.48 11.28 -2.31
N SER A 811 47.48 11.80 -1.58
CA SER A 811 48.85 11.28 -1.52
C SER A 811 49.20 10.94 -0.06
N LEU A 812 50.14 10.00 0.09
CA LEU A 812 50.72 9.60 1.36
C LEU A 812 52.19 9.89 1.38
N THR A 813 52.65 10.81 2.21
CA THR A 813 54.06 11.15 2.37
C THR A 813 54.52 10.74 3.76
N ALA A 814 55.79 10.26 3.86
CA ALA A 814 56.39 9.95 5.14
C ALA A 814 56.53 11.23 6.02
N GLY A 815 56.16 11.11 7.29
CA GLY A 815 56.30 12.15 8.33
C GLY A 815 57.52 11.89 9.20
N GLN A 816 57.46 12.29 10.48
CA GLN A 816 58.50 12.01 11.45
C GLN A 816 58.35 10.57 12.01
N GLY A 817 59.45 9.82 12.07
CA GLY A 817 59.40 8.47 12.63
C GLY A 817 58.55 7.50 11.82
N THR A 818 57.55 6.89 12.44
CA THR A 818 56.55 6.00 11.81
C THR A 818 55.34 6.73 11.24
N GLU A 819 55.28 8.02 11.35
CA GLU A 819 54.14 8.84 10.92
C GLU A 819 54.04 8.94 9.39
N TYR A 820 52.86 9.09 8.90
CA TYR A 820 52.54 9.43 7.51
C TYR A 820 51.58 10.61 7.45
N VAL A 821 51.69 11.45 6.43
CA VAL A 821 50.80 12.56 6.18
C VAL A 821 49.93 12.20 4.95
N LEU A 822 48.64 12.09 5.18
CA LEU A 822 47.63 12.04 4.14
C LEU A 822 47.27 13.46 3.74
N SER A 823 47.58 13.84 2.51
CA SER A 823 47.19 15.11 1.91
C SER A 823 46.35 14.84 0.69
N GLY A 824 45.25 15.58 0.52
CA GLY A 824 44.37 15.32 -0.61
C GLY A 824 43.26 16.34 -0.76
N LYS A 825 42.43 16.10 -1.76
CA LYS A 825 41.25 16.93 -2.07
C LYS A 825 40.01 16.09 -1.99
N PHE A 826 39.09 16.45 -1.11
CA PHE A 826 37.75 15.90 -1.01
C PHE A 826 36.79 16.76 -1.84
N SER A 827 35.96 16.13 -2.67
CA SER A 827 34.98 16.83 -3.52
C SER A 827 33.60 16.17 -3.41
N GLN A 828 32.57 17.00 -3.43
CA GLN A 828 31.16 16.62 -3.49
C GLN A 828 30.52 17.19 -4.75
N GLY A 829 29.69 16.42 -5.44
CA GLY A 829 28.97 16.82 -6.64
C GLY A 829 27.54 16.31 -6.66
N GLY A 830 26.74 16.80 -7.64
CA GLY A 830 25.37 16.33 -7.86
C GLY A 830 24.34 16.90 -6.88
N VAL A 831 24.69 17.92 -6.10
CA VAL A 831 23.82 18.54 -5.09
C VAL A 831 23.90 20.06 -5.13
N THR A 832 22.87 20.74 -4.63
CA THR A 832 22.82 22.21 -4.62
C THR A 832 23.47 22.81 -3.37
N LYS A 833 23.72 24.10 -3.40
CA LYS A 833 24.16 24.87 -2.21
C LYS A 833 23.20 24.63 -1.03
N GLY A 834 23.75 24.51 0.17
CA GLY A 834 22.99 24.17 1.38
C GLY A 834 22.93 22.67 1.70
N PHE A 835 23.52 21.81 0.85
CA PHE A 835 23.63 20.40 1.13
C PHE A 835 24.95 20.10 1.89
N HIS A 836 24.84 19.63 3.14
CA HIS A 836 25.98 19.50 4.07
C HIS A 836 26.24 18.06 4.58
N MET A 837 25.84 17.03 3.87
CA MET A 837 25.94 15.66 4.40
C MET A 837 27.38 15.22 4.58
N PRO A 838 27.84 14.86 5.82
CA PRO A 838 29.19 14.44 6.07
C PRO A 838 29.46 13.01 5.56
N ALA A 839 30.58 12.83 4.87
CA ALA A 839 31.10 11.53 4.47
C ALA A 839 32.20 11.04 5.41
N TRP A 840 32.12 9.80 5.91
CA TRP A 840 33.13 9.24 6.79
C TRP A 840 34.39 8.78 6.03
N LEU A 841 35.56 9.17 6.56
CA LEU A 841 36.88 8.68 6.12
C LEU A 841 37.31 7.49 6.96
N TYR A 842 37.73 6.43 6.30
CA TYR A 842 38.19 5.18 6.91
C TYR A 842 39.62 4.87 6.50
N LEU A 843 40.40 4.34 7.43
CA LEU A 843 41.74 3.81 7.17
C LEU A 843 41.80 2.32 7.54
N ASP A 844 42.34 1.52 6.64
CA ASP A 844 42.59 0.11 6.90
C ASP A 844 44.02 -0.07 7.37
N PHE A 845 44.21 -0.51 8.60
CA PHE A 845 45.46 -0.90 9.17
C PHE A 845 45.43 -2.42 9.42
N ASP A 846 46.09 -3.21 8.49
CA ASP A 846 46.25 -4.65 8.64
C ASP A 846 44.92 -5.44 8.75
N GLY A 847 43.93 -5.02 8.00
CA GLY A 847 42.59 -5.63 8.00
C GLY A 847 41.62 -5.09 9.07
N SER A 848 42.09 -4.18 9.93
CA SER A 848 41.22 -3.42 10.87
C SER A 848 40.85 -2.07 10.28
N LEU A 849 39.58 -1.88 10.02
CA LEU A 849 39.03 -0.65 9.48
C LEU A 849 38.74 0.34 10.59
N MET A 850 39.43 1.48 10.60
CA MET A 850 39.28 2.54 11.58
C MET A 850 38.64 3.76 10.96
N ARG A 851 37.61 4.31 11.62
CA ARG A 851 37.01 5.63 11.30
C ARG A 851 37.92 6.74 11.81
N VAL A 852 38.27 7.69 10.94
CA VAL A 852 39.21 8.76 11.27
C VAL A 852 38.52 10.11 11.47
N GLY A 853 37.48 10.35 10.67
CA GLY A 853 36.76 11.62 10.77
C GLY A 853 35.68 11.76 9.69
N LYS A 854 34.96 12.88 9.77
CA LYS A 854 33.92 13.27 8.81
C LYS A 854 34.46 14.37 7.89
N LEU A 855 34.26 14.20 6.59
CA LEU A 855 34.58 15.21 5.58
C LEU A 855 33.26 15.88 5.16
N VAL A 856 33.22 17.20 5.26
CA VAL A 856 32.00 18.00 4.96
C VAL A 856 32.40 19.16 4.06
N VAL A 857 31.59 19.42 3.04
CA VAL A 857 31.60 20.59 2.19
C VAL A 857 30.17 21.04 1.90
N ASP A 858 29.98 22.30 1.53
CA ASP A 858 28.67 22.86 1.16
C ASP A 858 28.41 22.69 -0.34
N GLY A 859 27.32 22.04 -0.67
CA GLY A 859 26.88 21.90 -2.06
C GLY A 859 27.91 21.24 -2.97
N GLU A 860 27.89 21.57 -4.25
CA GLU A 860 28.90 21.14 -5.22
C GLU A 860 30.20 21.92 -5.04
N SER A 861 31.08 21.38 -4.20
CA SER A 861 32.34 22.05 -3.85
C SER A 861 33.43 21.04 -3.42
N SER A 862 34.61 21.56 -3.11
CA SER A 862 35.76 20.75 -2.67
C SER A 862 36.55 21.42 -1.56
N LYS A 863 37.26 20.60 -0.80
CA LYS A 863 38.12 21.03 0.32
C LYS A 863 39.42 20.23 0.34
N ASP A 864 40.54 20.94 0.54
CA ASP A 864 41.82 20.28 0.79
C ASP A 864 41.84 19.72 2.22
N ILE A 865 42.38 18.52 2.35
CA ILE A 865 42.54 17.82 3.61
C ILE A 865 43.97 17.50 3.87
N LYS A 866 44.38 17.55 5.16
CA LYS A 866 45.70 17.13 5.63
C LYS A 866 45.56 16.49 6.98
N ILE A 867 45.95 15.21 7.09
CA ILE A 867 45.78 14.40 8.31
C ILE A 867 47.09 13.69 8.60
N THR A 868 47.65 13.85 9.82
CA THR A 868 48.79 13.09 10.29
C THR A 868 48.32 11.74 10.83
N LEU A 869 48.93 10.67 10.35
CA LEU A 869 48.62 9.29 10.68
C LEU A 869 49.75 8.66 11.45
N PRO A 870 49.47 7.82 12.48
CA PRO A 870 50.53 7.18 13.27
C PRO A 870 51.38 6.18 12.50
N ARG A 871 50.88 5.65 11.39
CA ARG A 871 51.59 4.72 10.49
C ARG A 871 50.92 4.73 9.10
N LYS A 872 51.58 4.12 8.12
CA LYS A 872 51.01 4.00 6.77
C LYS A 872 49.80 3.09 6.74
N PRO A 873 48.62 3.57 6.28
CA PRO A 873 47.47 2.72 6.07
C PRO A 873 47.69 1.82 4.82
N LYS A 874 47.10 0.63 4.84
CA LYS A 874 47.06 -0.26 3.69
C LYS A 874 46.10 0.24 2.62
N ARG A 875 44.95 0.80 3.06
CA ARG A 875 43.92 1.39 2.20
C ARG A 875 43.33 2.62 2.86
N VAL A 876 42.92 3.59 2.04
CA VAL A 876 42.11 4.74 2.41
C VAL A 876 40.76 4.54 1.75
N LEU A 877 39.69 4.63 2.49
CA LEU A 877 38.32 4.40 2.05
C LEU A 877 37.43 5.57 2.47
N LEU A 878 36.44 5.86 1.67
CA LEU A 878 35.41 6.85 1.95
C LEU A 878 34.06 6.16 1.93
N ASN A 879 33.16 6.47 2.88
CA ASN A 879 31.82 5.90 2.93
C ASN A 879 31.80 4.35 2.97
N ALA A 880 32.77 3.73 3.68
CA ALA A 880 33.02 2.29 3.60
C ALA A 880 31.88 1.40 4.14
N ASN A 881 31.02 1.94 4.99
CA ASN A 881 29.86 1.24 5.53
C ASN A 881 28.56 1.73 4.88
N HIS A 882 28.63 2.34 3.72
CA HIS A 882 27.47 2.99 3.08
C HIS A 882 26.81 4.05 3.99
N ASP A 883 27.62 4.74 4.79
CA ASP A 883 27.19 5.72 5.81
C ASP A 883 26.30 6.82 5.25
N VAL A 884 26.45 7.10 3.95
CA VAL A 884 25.63 8.04 3.19
C VAL A 884 25.21 7.41 1.88
N LEU A 885 23.93 7.57 1.53
CA LEU A 885 23.45 7.27 0.20
C LEU A 885 24.15 8.17 -0.82
N ALA A 886 24.89 7.59 -1.74
CA ALA A 886 25.65 8.32 -2.75
C ALA A 886 25.52 7.68 -4.13
N THR A 887 25.51 8.50 -5.16
CA THR A 887 25.47 8.03 -6.57
C THR A 887 26.78 7.34 -6.95
N SER A 888 27.90 7.88 -6.50
CA SER A 888 29.23 7.28 -6.63
C SER A 888 30.15 7.69 -5.50
N VAL A 889 31.12 6.84 -5.19
CA VAL A 889 32.22 7.13 -4.27
C VAL A 889 33.52 6.71 -4.92
N GLU A 890 34.40 7.66 -5.21
CA GLU A 890 35.69 7.43 -5.81
C GLU A 890 36.81 7.80 -4.85
N VAL A 891 37.77 6.89 -4.66
CA VAL A 891 38.97 7.14 -3.86
C VAL A 891 40.19 6.81 -4.71
N LYS A 892 41.04 7.80 -4.98
CA LYS A 892 42.21 7.68 -5.85
C LYS A 892 43.47 8.14 -5.13
N GLN A 893 44.44 7.26 -5.01
CA GLN A 893 45.77 7.67 -4.58
C GLN A 893 46.51 8.29 -5.76
N LEU A 894 47.08 9.47 -5.54
CA LEU A 894 47.99 10.15 -6.46
C LEU A 894 49.40 9.67 -6.19
N ASN A 895 50.19 9.56 -7.24
CA ASN A 895 51.60 9.12 -7.15
C ASN A 895 52.46 10.14 -6.39
#